data_1a10fd863015142ee02dfd7c4d8207e3
#
_entry.id   1a10fd863015142ee02dfd7c4d8207e3
#
_cell.length_a   1.000
_cell.length_b   1.000
_cell.length_c   1.000
_cell.angle_alpha   90.00
_cell.angle_beta   90.00
_cell.angle_gamma   90.00
#
_symmetry.space_group_name_H-M   'P 1'
#
loop_
_entity.id
_entity.type
_entity.pdbx_description
1 polymer ?
#
loop_
_entity_poly.entity_id
_entity_poly.type
_entity_poly.pdbx_seq_one_letter_code
_entity_poly.pdbx_strand_id
1 'polypeptide(L)'
;QEFNFKFEKSQSAEKGYTKVDNFRSNLGSLKWHRLEEQKDIIAIHVVNPIQPKDSFQFTALYSIKLPANHFTGYGINNLDEISFRNGFLEFANQSFKGQWNLDSNYGFNDRTASLSSASFSVCFPENYTIIPSIKGSFQNNCWQAEDQNQSNLVFYLKLNHNFKTIGSPNFEIQTDMADEVDTETGLEITNRIQDFAQNFFGNLNNQYFLVDSEFYNQNPIVGLDLLLNTIRPIPKIEQFELKAIQVLMRKLVQSKFPENYRQNRWLADGLSHYLFMRYVGTYFPELRLTGNLAKFSPVSYYQFAKAPFSFKTNLQAAFVYRRNLTQPLFTPSKDLTKYNRRIALRSRSAMGIKILEETVGREKLDAFVFTLFTSKNHVNPLSIQDNFELFFNNQAKWFYEGYCCESGLTDYAIRQILKSDHLVEVEMTNHSATKTPVKLNSYSKNKLVSSIWIPGGVEKQRLTFDKTKIDKIVINPEQLVLETNTNNNNIKLNNSFTKRDRKLRLFEDIPSSHYASTFVTPNLTFNAYDGVLFGMAIHNGLVLRQPTTLYFSPQYATKEMSLSGSFSIRHRSYFQKKKLASISYGFGAESFHFNPGQRYYRFNPQIDATFRPEGLASNKRSIVGVELVSLLQEDQNKEITAGDFNTSLTYLYRDSSSSSSEGIGAVLQMGNSFTKFSASYRNRKYYSEGKQYSYRFFIGILSDLNNSGNFDFGISMVNDYSFKYNLLGRSETSGFFSQQYILAEGGFKSFIPTQTANQWMVSANFNTTLWRSLEAYSDIGMVKNKMQKKRFIYDTGLSINLIQDYLAIYFPLYSSLGWEIDDKAYSSKIRFTLSVQASDLLSLFTRSWF
;
A
#
# COMPACT_ATOMS: atom_id res chain seq x y z
N GLN A 1 0.30 -0.22 -5.93
CA GLN A 1 1.30 -1.23 -5.56
C GLN A 1 2.67 -0.58 -5.57
N GLU A 2 3.34 -0.54 -4.42
CA GLU A 2 4.73 -0.12 -4.35
C GLU A 2 5.60 -1.30 -4.75
N PHE A 3 6.19 -1.24 -5.93
CA PHE A 3 7.23 -2.17 -6.34
C PHE A 3 8.58 -1.64 -5.85
N ASN A 4 9.29 -2.45 -5.09
CA ASN A 4 10.68 -2.14 -4.75
C ASN A 4 11.57 -2.64 -5.88
N PHE A 5 11.91 -1.76 -6.81
CA PHE A 5 12.78 -2.07 -7.94
C PHE A 5 14.28 -2.07 -7.60
N LYS A 6 14.66 -1.83 -6.35
CA LYS A 6 16.08 -1.76 -5.97
C LYS A 6 16.84 -3.02 -6.36
N PHE A 7 16.28 -4.20 -6.06
CA PHE A 7 16.92 -5.46 -6.39
C PHE A 7 17.01 -5.72 -7.90
N GLU A 8 15.94 -5.42 -8.64
CA GLU A 8 15.91 -5.60 -10.10
C GLU A 8 16.87 -4.64 -10.81
N LYS A 9 17.07 -3.45 -10.26
CA LYS A 9 17.96 -2.41 -10.79
C LYS A 9 19.41 -2.56 -10.33
N SER A 10 19.72 -3.51 -9.45
CA SER A 10 21.04 -3.68 -8.87
C SER A 10 21.98 -4.46 -9.79
N GLN A 11 23.27 -4.19 -9.64
CA GLN A 11 24.31 -4.92 -10.33
C GLN A 11 24.48 -6.33 -9.72
N SER A 12 25.00 -7.28 -10.51
CA SER A 12 25.28 -8.64 -10.02
C SER A 12 26.28 -8.65 -8.87
N ALA A 13 27.19 -7.67 -8.82
CA ALA A 13 28.13 -7.51 -7.73
C ALA A 13 27.46 -7.24 -6.37
N GLU A 14 26.31 -6.54 -6.36
CA GLU A 14 25.56 -6.19 -5.14
C GLU A 14 24.68 -7.33 -4.62
N LYS A 15 24.47 -8.38 -5.42
CA LYS A 15 23.63 -9.53 -5.07
C LYS A 15 24.43 -10.57 -4.30
N GLY A 16 23.81 -11.16 -3.28
CA GLY A 16 24.40 -12.24 -2.50
C GLY A 16 24.04 -13.62 -3.03
N TYR A 17 24.78 -14.63 -2.58
CA TYR A 17 24.49 -16.04 -2.81
C TYR A 17 25.06 -16.92 -1.70
N THR A 18 24.53 -18.13 -1.56
CA THR A 18 25.11 -19.18 -0.72
C THR A 18 25.59 -20.31 -1.62
N LYS A 19 26.88 -20.62 -1.51
CA LYS A 19 27.50 -21.75 -2.21
C LYS A 19 27.78 -22.82 -1.17
N VAL A 20 27.23 -24.01 -1.39
CA VAL A 20 27.51 -25.18 -0.56
C VAL A 20 28.58 -25.99 -1.25
N ASP A 21 29.67 -26.29 -0.53
CA ASP A 21 30.78 -27.05 -1.06
C ASP A 21 30.59 -28.56 -0.82
N ASN A 22 30.26 -28.94 0.42
CA ASN A 22 29.98 -30.34 0.73
C ASN A 22 29.20 -30.54 2.03
N PHE A 23 28.64 -31.74 2.15
CA PHE A 23 28.13 -32.31 3.40
C PHE A 23 28.88 -33.61 3.67
N ARG A 24 29.37 -33.79 4.90
CA ARG A 24 30.11 -34.98 5.32
C ARG A 24 29.56 -35.54 6.61
N SER A 25 29.48 -36.86 6.70
CA SER A 25 29.21 -37.60 7.94
C SER A 25 30.44 -38.48 8.28
N ASN A 26 30.38 -39.19 9.38
CA ASN A 26 31.36 -40.21 9.75
C ASN A 26 31.50 -41.33 8.70
N LEU A 27 30.49 -41.53 7.85
CA LEU A 27 30.45 -42.51 6.75
C LEU A 27 30.95 -41.96 5.40
N GLY A 28 31.39 -40.68 5.35
CA GLY A 28 31.90 -40.04 4.15
C GLY A 28 31.04 -38.90 3.65
N SER A 29 31.24 -38.56 2.34
CA SER A 29 30.48 -37.46 1.71
C SER A 29 29.04 -37.84 1.44
N LEU A 30 28.12 -36.93 1.78
CA LEU A 30 26.70 -37.11 1.58
C LEU A 30 26.25 -36.55 0.22
N LYS A 31 25.36 -37.26 -0.44
CA LYS A 31 24.72 -36.76 -1.66
C LYS A 31 23.66 -35.72 -1.27
N TRP A 32 23.63 -34.62 -2.03
CA TRP A 32 22.68 -33.57 -1.81
C TRP A 32 22.27 -32.88 -3.11
N HIS A 33 21.11 -32.23 -3.12
CA HIS A 33 20.65 -31.40 -4.22
C HIS A 33 19.74 -30.27 -3.73
N ARG A 34 19.63 -29.18 -4.50
CA ARG A 34 18.63 -28.16 -4.26
C ARG A 34 17.31 -28.55 -4.89
N LEU A 35 16.21 -28.24 -4.25
CA LEU A 35 14.89 -28.46 -4.83
C LEU A 35 14.67 -27.52 -6.02
N GLU A 36 14.10 -28.03 -7.11
CA GLU A 36 13.93 -27.26 -8.35
C GLU A 36 13.02 -26.03 -8.16
N GLU A 37 11.92 -26.18 -7.43
CA GLU A 37 10.95 -25.12 -7.18
C GLU A 37 11.33 -24.22 -6.00
N GLN A 38 12.14 -24.67 -5.08
CA GLN A 38 12.56 -23.99 -3.84
C GLN A 38 14.08 -24.03 -3.69
N LYS A 39 14.76 -23.16 -4.43
CA LYS A 39 16.24 -23.13 -4.49
C LYS A 39 16.93 -22.77 -3.17
N ASP A 40 16.21 -22.31 -2.18
CA ASP A 40 16.64 -22.06 -0.81
C ASP A 40 16.57 -23.32 0.08
N ILE A 41 16.07 -24.43 -0.43
CA ILE A 41 15.96 -25.71 0.29
C ILE A 41 16.91 -26.72 -0.33
N ILE A 42 17.62 -27.43 0.55
CA ILE A 42 18.59 -28.48 0.23
C ILE A 42 18.08 -29.80 0.80
N ALA A 43 17.98 -30.81 -0.04
CA ALA A 43 17.74 -32.18 0.37
C ALA A 43 19.07 -32.95 0.48
N ILE A 44 19.31 -33.56 1.65
CA ILE A 44 20.48 -34.40 1.94
C ILE A 44 19.99 -35.83 2.02
N HIS A 45 20.68 -36.72 1.28
CA HIS A 45 20.36 -38.13 1.23
C HIS A 45 21.16 -38.90 2.32
N VAL A 46 20.46 -39.40 3.31
CA VAL A 46 21.01 -40.25 4.36
C VAL A 46 20.94 -41.71 3.88
N VAL A 47 22.06 -42.42 3.92
CA VAL A 47 22.15 -43.78 3.38
C VAL A 47 21.24 -44.76 4.15
N ASN A 48 21.25 -44.67 5.46
CA ASN A 48 20.40 -45.49 6.32
C ASN A 48 19.32 -44.59 7.00
N PRO A 49 18.04 -45.01 7.04
CA PRO A 49 17.03 -44.27 7.77
C PRO A 49 17.41 -44.11 9.23
N ILE A 50 17.25 -42.89 9.75
CA ILE A 50 17.48 -42.60 11.17
C ILE A 50 16.31 -43.19 11.96
N GLN A 51 16.63 -44.10 12.89
CA GLN A 51 15.60 -44.74 13.73
C GLN A 51 15.12 -43.78 14.82
N PRO A 52 13.91 -43.99 15.38
CA PRO A 52 13.43 -43.21 16.53
C PRO A 52 14.43 -43.30 17.71
N LYS A 53 14.77 -42.15 18.28
CA LYS A 53 15.75 -41.93 19.35
C LYS A 53 17.22 -42.01 18.92
N ASP A 54 17.52 -42.25 17.64
CA ASP A 54 18.87 -42.15 17.11
C ASP A 54 19.24 -40.70 16.77
N SER A 55 20.55 -40.46 16.71
CA SER A 55 21.14 -39.20 16.26
C SER A 55 21.97 -39.39 14.99
N PHE A 56 21.91 -38.39 14.11
CA PHE A 56 22.76 -38.35 12.91
C PHE A 56 23.57 -37.09 12.92
N GLN A 57 24.89 -37.23 12.81
CA GLN A 57 25.81 -36.10 12.80
C GLN A 57 26.41 -35.91 11.40
N PHE A 58 26.43 -34.68 10.94
CA PHE A 58 27.11 -34.28 9.71
C PHE A 58 27.67 -32.86 9.83
N THR A 59 28.66 -32.58 9.01
CA THR A 59 29.29 -31.29 8.85
C THR A 59 28.93 -30.72 7.48
N ALA A 60 28.58 -29.46 7.40
CA ALA A 60 28.36 -28.70 6.18
C ALA A 60 29.45 -27.66 6.00
N LEU A 61 30.10 -27.65 4.82
CA LEU A 61 31.01 -26.59 4.43
C LEU A 61 30.34 -25.74 3.35
N TYR A 62 30.24 -24.45 3.60
CA TYR A 62 29.59 -23.51 2.68
C TYR A 62 30.15 -22.10 2.82
N SER A 63 30.00 -21.30 1.80
CA SER A 63 30.37 -19.87 1.77
C SER A 63 29.17 -19.02 1.41
N ILE A 64 29.12 -17.83 2.00
CA ILE A 64 28.06 -16.85 1.78
C ILE A 64 28.70 -15.58 1.26
N LYS A 65 28.29 -15.15 0.07
CA LYS A 65 28.49 -13.79 -0.35
C LYS A 65 27.32 -12.96 0.16
N LEU A 66 27.57 -12.02 1.06
CA LEU A 66 26.52 -11.14 1.58
C LEU A 66 26.06 -10.15 0.49
N PRO A 67 24.76 -9.87 0.40
CA PRO A 67 24.26 -8.81 -0.47
C PRO A 67 24.59 -7.43 0.08
N ALA A 68 24.48 -6.40 -0.76
CA ALA A 68 24.54 -5.02 -0.29
C ALA A 68 23.40 -4.72 0.71
N ASN A 69 23.72 -4.06 1.81
CA ASN A 69 22.77 -3.83 2.91
C ASN A 69 21.57 -2.94 2.52
N HIS A 70 21.68 -2.11 1.49
CA HIS A 70 20.60 -1.23 1.05
C HIS A 70 19.32 -1.96 0.58
N PHE A 71 19.37 -3.28 0.34
CA PHE A 71 18.17 -4.06 0.01
C PHE A 71 17.26 -4.30 1.22
N THR A 72 17.88 -4.65 2.34
CA THR A 72 17.15 -5.18 3.51
C THR A 72 17.62 -4.62 4.84
N GLY A 73 18.67 -3.82 4.86
CA GLY A 73 19.39 -3.38 6.06
C GLY A 73 20.46 -4.39 6.49
N TYR A 74 20.34 -5.66 6.09
CA TYR A 74 21.31 -6.71 6.38
C TYR A 74 22.16 -7.04 5.15
N GLY A 75 23.46 -7.27 5.37
CA GLY A 75 24.44 -7.47 4.32
C GLY A 75 25.73 -6.70 4.58
N ILE A 76 26.41 -6.31 3.52
CA ILE A 76 27.64 -5.51 3.57
C ILE A 76 27.33 -4.08 3.12
N ASN A 77 27.93 -3.08 3.80
CA ASN A 77 27.83 -1.68 3.39
C ASN A 77 29.08 -1.22 2.63
N ASN A 78 29.12 0.03 2.19
CA ASN A 78 30.23 0.61 1.42
C ASN A 78 31.54 0.78 2.22
N LEU A 79 31.50 0.54 3.54
CA LEU A 79 32.65 0.59 4.45
C LEU A 79 33.16 -0.82 4.81
N ASP A 80 32.68 -1.83 4.10
CA ASP A 80 32.94 -3.25 4.36
C ASP A 80 32.46 -3.75 5.74
N GLU A 81 31.58 -3.00 6.40
CA GLU A 81 30.94 -3.42 7.64
C GLU A 81 29.79 -4.40 7.37
N ILE A 82 29.63 -5.37 8.23
CA ILE A 82 28.69 -6.46 8.08
C ILE A 82 27.53 -6.32 9.07
N SER A 83 26.33 -6.49 8.54
CA SER A 83 25.08 -6.71 9.32
C SER A 83 24.58 -8.10 8.98
N PHE A 84 24.76 -9.05 9.89
CA PHE A 84 24.46 -10.46 9.63
C PHE A 84 23.16 -10.92 10.31
N ARG A 85 22.30 -11.56 9.55
CA ARG A 85 21.06 -12.16 10.04
C ARG A 85 20.58 -13.26 9.10
N ASN A 86 20.09 -14.37 9.66
CA ASN A 86 19.51 -15.49 8.91
C ASN A 86 20.44 -16.08 7.81
N GLY A 87 21.73 -16.12 8.04
CA GLY A 87 22.71 -16.62 7.08
C GLY A 87 23.17 -18.05 7.35
N PHE A 88 22.75 -18.69 8.43
CA PHE A 88 23.11 -20.08 8.73
C PHE A 88 22.20 -21.06 8.01
N LEU A 89 22.76 -22.24 7.70
CA LEU A 89 21.95 -23.38 7.29
C LEU A 89 21.14 -23.89 8.50
N GLU A 90 19.90 -24.22 8.27
CA GLU A 90 18.96 -24.65 9.30
C GLU A 90 18.17 -25.85 8.85
N PHE A 91 17.77 -26.66 9.79
CA PHE A 91 16.85 -27.76 9.50
C PHE A 91 15.47 -27.21 9.15
N ALA A 92 14.87 -27.78 8.11
CA ALA A 92 13.47 -27.52 7.84
C ALA A 92 12.62 -28.07 8.99
N ASN A 93 11.54 -27.37 9.33
CA ASN A 93 10.60 -27.83 10.33
C ASN A 93 9.80 -29.04 9.84
N GLN A 94 9.56 -29.95 10.74
CA GLN A 94 8.67 -31.09 10.52
C GLN A 94 7.31 -30.80 11.18
N SER A 95 6.23 -31.03 10.44
CA SER A 95 4.88 -30.93 10.98
C SER A 95 4.61 -32.06 11.97
N PHE A 96 3.59 -31.92 12.81
CA PHE A 96 3.14 -33.02 13.72
C PHE A 96 2.76 -34.32 12.99
N LYS A 97 2.50 -34.24 11.69
CA LYS A 97 2.22 -35.42 10.85
C LYS A 97 3.48 -36.01 10.21
N GLY A 98 4.66 -35.58 10.65
CA GLY A 98 5.94 -36.05 10.11
C GLY A 98 6.31 -35.51 8.72
N GLN A 99 5.56 -34.55 8.18
CA GLN A 99 5.85 -33.93 6.88
C GLN A 99 6.78 -32.75 7.05
N TRP A 100 7.79 -32.63 6.18
CA TRP A 100 8.69 -31.50 6.12
C TRP A 100 7.97 -30.25 5.62
N ASN A 101 8.19 -29.13 6.27
CA ASN A 101 7.74 -27.84 5.78
C ASN A 101 8.77 -27.32 4.76
N LEU A 102 8.41 -27.42 3.49
CA LEU A 102 9.29 -27.05 2.35
C LEU A 102 8.95 -25.66 1.78
N ASP A 103 8.23 -24.82 2.52
CA ASP A 103 7.87 -23.48 2.04
C ASP A 103 9.09 -22.53 2.10
N SER A 104 9.42 -21.89 0.98
CA SER A 104 10.42 -20.83 0.91
C SER A 104 10.08 -19.63 1.78
N ASN A 105 11.09 -18.89 2.24
CA ASN A 105 10.91 -17.69 3.02
C ASN A 105 10.42 -16.51 2.17
N TYR A 106 9.35 -15.85 2.58
CA TYR A 106 8.78 -14.68 1.89
C TYR A 106 9.29 -13.32 2.44
N GLY A 107 10.31 -13.36 3.28
CA GLY A 107 10.94 -12.18 3.86
C GLY A 107 11.68 -12.50 5.15
N PHE A 108 12.48 -11.56 5.65
CA PHE A 108 13.33 -11.75 6.84
C PHE A 108 12.60 -12.20 8.11
N ASN A 109 11.35 -11.81 8.26
CA ASN A 109 10.53 -12.13 9.45
C ASN A 109 9.53 -13.25 9.19
N ASP A 110 9.69 -14.00 8.12
CA ASP A 110 8.79 -15.10 7.76
C ASP A 110 9.46 -16.45 7.93
N ARG A 111 10.31 -16.55 8.92
CA ARG A 111 11.07 -17.76 9.21
C ARG A 111 10.37 -18.63 10.24
N THR A 112 10.39 -19.93 10.04
CA THR A 112 10.11 -20.93 11.04
C THR A 112 11.43 -21.66 11.33
N ALA A 113 11.85 -21.72 12.58
CA ALA A 113 13.03 -22.42 13.01
C ALA A 113 12.63 -23.57 13.92
N SER A 114 13.30 -24.71 13.77
CA SER A 114 13.22 -25.77 14.76
C SER A 114 13.88 -25.31 16.06
N LEU A 115 13.29 -25.69 17.18
CA LEU A 115 13.94 -25.48 18.48
C LEU A 115 15.20 -26.30 18.54
N SER A 116 16.32 -25.66 18.77
CA SER A 116 17.62 -26.30 18.86
C SER A 116 18.51 -25.55 19.84
N SER A 117 19.42 -26.28 20.48
CA SER A 117 20.58 -25.65 21.11
C SER A 117 21.62 -25.38 20.04
N ALA A 118 22.24 -24.21 20.11
CA ALA A 118 23.25 -23.79 19.16
C ALA A 118 24.46 -23.22 19.90
N SER A 119 25.67 -23.63 19.45
CA SER A 119 26.93 -23.02 19.83
C SER A 119 27.47 -22.25 18.66
N PHE A 120 27.84 -21.00 18.88
CA PHE A 120 28.37 -20.11 17.85
C PHE A 120 29.82 -19.77 18.13
N SER A 121 30.64 -19.77 17.09
CA SER A 121 32.00 -19.24 17.13
C SER A 121 32.21 -18.37 15.89
N VAL A 122 32.46 -17.09 16.11
CA VAL A 122 32.64 -16.10 15.04
C VAL A 122 34.03 -15.50 15.17
N CYS A 123 34.89 -15.80 14.18
CA CYS A 123 36.23 -15.23 14.09
C CYS A 123 36.23 -14.14 13.02
N PHE A 124 36.85 -13.02 13.30
CA PHE A 124 36.89 -11.85 12.42
C PHE A 124 38.20 -11.07 12.63
N PRO A 125 38.58 -10.18 11.70
CA PRO A 125 39.78 -9.35 11.83
C PRO A 125 39.74 -8.44 13.06
N GLU A 126 40.89 -8.20 13.68
CA GLU A 126 41.02 -7.44 14.96
C GLU A 126 40.53 -5.98 14.90
N ASN A 127 40.48 -5.41 13.70
CA ASN A 127 40.01 -4.02 13.51
C ASN A 127 38.46 -3.91 13.56
N TYR A 128 37.75 -5.02 13.68
CA TYR A 128 36.27 -5.01 13.81
C TYR A 128 35.85 -5.24 15.25
N THR A 129 34.71 -4.64 15.61
CA THR A 129 34.00 -4.93 16.86
C THR A 129 32.74 -5.70 16.54
N ILE A 130 32.49 -6.80 17.27
CA ILE A 130 31.25 -7.55 17.16
C ILE A 130 30.20 -7.01 18.13
N ILE A 131 28.95 -6.83 17.60
CA ILE A 131 27.77 -6.48 18.38
C ILE A 131 26.74 -7.60 18.17
N PRO A 132 26.66 -8.58 19.07
CA PRO A 132 25.82 -9.76 18.90
C PRO A 132 24.44 -9.60 19.55
N SER A 133 23.48 -10.44 19.15
CA SER A 133 22.14 -10.48 19.76
C SER A 133 22.06 -11.32 21.04
N ILE A 134 23.12 -12.03 21.41
CA ILE A 134 23.24 -12.87 22.60
C ILE A 134 24.56 -12.57 23.31
N LYS A 135 24.64 -12.75 24.63
CA LYS A 135 25.88 -12.59 25.38
C LYS A 135 26.86 -13.71 25.05
N GLY A 136 28.14 -13.38 24.92
CA GLY A 136 29.21 -14.33 24.68
C GLY A 136 30.53 -13.86 25.25
N SER A 137 31.59 -14.66 25.06
CA SER A 137 32.95 -14.38 25.52
C SER A 137 33.93 -14.54 24.37
N PHE A 138 35.12 -13.92 24.52
CA PHE A 138 36.20 -14.07 23.55
C PHE A 138 37.16 -15.19 23.95
N GLN A 139 37.41 -16.11 23.03
CA GLN A 139 38.42 -17.16 23.14
C GLN A 139 39.16 -17.29 21.80
N ASN A 140 40.51 -17.31 21.85
CA ASN A 140 41.37 -17.46 20.66
C ASN A 140 41.00 -16.52 19.50
N ASN A 141 40.81 -15.25 19.77
CA ASN A 141 40.42 -14.20 18.83
C ASN A 141 39.06 -14.44 18.12
N CYS A 142 38.25 -15.35 18.68
CA CYS A 142 36.90 -15.60 18.20
C CYS A 142 35.91 -15.28 19.32
N TRP A 143 34.79 -14.66 18.94
CA TRP A 143 33.64 -14.54 19.84
C TRP A 143 32.89 -15.85 19.87
N GLN A 144 32.52 -16.32 21.08
CA GLN A 144 31.80 -17.56 21.29
C GLN A 144 30.60 -17.34 22.18
N ALA A 145 29.51 -18.04 21.88
CA ALA A 145 28.29 -18.03 22.67
C ALA A 145 27.51 -19.33 22.48
N GLU A 146 26.72 -19.68 23.50
CA GLU A 146 25.77 -20.77 23.48
C GLU A 146 24.36 -20.25 23.71
N ASP A 147 23.39 -20.78 22.96
CA ASP A 147 21.97 -20.46 23.12
C ASP A 147 21.15 -21.75 23.13
N GLN A 148 20.37 -21.94 24.19
CA GLN A 148 19.61 -23.17 24.44
C GLN A 148 18.23 -23.22 23.78
N ASN A 149 17.78 -22.20 23.08
CA ASN A 149 16.43 -22.21 22.50
C ASN A 149 16.30 -21.36 21.23
N GLN A 150 17.40 -20.94 20.65
CA GLN A 150 17.37 -20.11 19.46
C GLN A 150 18.44 -20.55 18.47
N SER A 151 18.06 -20.70 17.24
CA SER A 151 18.97 -20.91 16.12
C SER A 151 19.30 -19.61 15.37
N ASN A 152 18.97 -18.44 15.94
CA ASN A 152 19.00 -17.18 15.21
C ASN A 152 19.96 -16.17 15.85
N LEU A 153 21.24 -16.26 15.49
CA LEU A 153 22.21 -15.24 15.82
C LEU A 153 22.10 -14.07 14.83
N VAL A 154 21.93 -12.89 15.38
CA VAL A 154 22.10 -11.62 14.68
C VAL A 154 23.38 -10.95 15.21
N PHE A 155 24.25 -10.47 14.35
CA PHE A 155 25.42 -9.71 14.78
C PHE A 155 25.81 -8.66 13.75
N TYR A 156 26.49 -7.66 14.24
CA TYR A 156 27.15 -6.64 13.44
C TYR A 156 28.66 -6.73 13.62
N LEU A 157 29.42 -6.61 12.52
CA LEU A 157 30.84 -6.39 12.55
C LEU A 157 31.08 -4.96 12.06
N LYS A 158 31.56 -4.09 12.94
CA LYS A 158 31.73 -2.67 12.69
C LYS A 158 33.15 -2.22 12.94
N LEU A 159 33.67 -1.35 12.08
CA LEU A 159 34.95 -0.64 12.30
C LEU A 159 34.78 0.44 13.38
N ASN A 160 33.69 1.20 13.28
CA ASN A 160 33.22 2.15 14.25
C ASN A 160 31.75 1.96 14.51
N HIS A 161 31.32 2.04 15.76
CA HIS A 161 29.93 1.85 16.09
C HIS A 161 29.40 2.88 17.10
N ASN A 162 28.10 3.17 16.97
CA ASN A 162 27.33 4.01 17.88
C ASN A 162 26.43 3.19 18.83
N PHE A 163 26.63 1.88 18.90
CA PHE A 163 25.87 1.05 19.84
C PHE A 163 26.26 1.38 21.28
N LYS A 164 25.23 1.56 22.11
CA LYS A 164 25.33 1.78 23.55
C LYS A 164 24.57 0.68 24.28
N THR A 165 25.08 0.33 25.47
CA THR A 165 24.33 -0.52 26.40
C THR A 165 23.65 0.38 27.41
N ILE A 166 22.33 0.24 27.55
CA ILE A 166 21.50 0.98 28.49
C ILE A 166 20.71 -0.01 29.36
N GLY A 167 20.32 0.44 30.55
CA GLY A 167 19.60 -0.36 31.54
C GLY A 167 20.46 -0.83 32.70
N SER A 168 19.94 -1.74 33.50
CA SER A 168 20.61 -2.37 34.62
C SER A 168 21.29 -3.69 34.21
N PRO A 169 22.25 -4.21 34.99
CA PRO A 169 22.85 -5.53 34.73
C PRO A 169 21.83 -6.67 34.64
N ASN A 170 20.66 -6.47 35.24
CA ASN A 170 19.58 -7.46 35.21
C ASN A 170 18.69 -7.34 33.95
N PHE A 171 18.72 -6.19 33.25
CA PHE A 171 17.95 -5.98 32.04
C PHE A 171 18.68 -4.98 31.14
N GLU A 172 19.41 -5.53 30.18
CA GLU A 172 20.28 -4.74 29.29
C GLU A 172 19.70 -4.64 27.88
N ILE A 173 19.73 -3.45 27.36
CA ILE A 173 19.39 -3.20 25.95
C ILE A 173 20.63 -2.61 25.25
N GLN A 174 21.16 -3.32 24.26
CA GLN A 174 22.16 -2.81 23.36
C GLN A 174 21.49 -2.22 22.13
N THR A 175 21.81 -0.97 21.78
CA THR A 175 21.09 -0.25 20.74
C THR A 175 21.94 0.81 20.06
N ASP A 176 21.67 1.04 18.75
CA ASP A 176 22.19 2.12 17.93
C ASP A 176 21.21 3.31 17.79
N MET A 177 20.10 3.29 18.53
CA MET A 177 19.03 4.28 18.42
C MET A 177 18.98 5.27 19.59
N ALA A 178 19.91 5.20 20.54
CA ALA A 178 19.92 5.96 21.78
C ALA A 178 20.89 7.15 21.77
N ASP A 179 21.10 7.82 20.63
CA ASP A 179 22.13 8.87 20.50
C ASP A 179 21.97 10.01 21.50
N GLU A 180 20.75 10.45 21.78
CA GLU A 180 20.44 11.58 22.70
C GLU A 180 19.96 11.11 24.09
N VAL A 181 20.14 9.83 24.43
CA VAL A 181 19.72 9.25 25.71
C VAL A 181 20.93 9.15 26.63
N ASP A 182 20.88 9.84 27.77
CA ASP A 182 21.87 9.72 28.85
C ASP A 182 21.60 8.44 29.67
N THR A 183 22.53 8.10 30.55
CA THR A 183 22.51 6.86 31.35
C THR A 183 21.30 6.81 32.30
N GLU A 184 20.96 7.91 32.95
CA GLU A 184 19.89 8.00 33.93
C GLU A 184 18.53 7.84 33.24
N THR A 185 18.27 8.63 32.21
CA THR A 185 17.07 8.51 31.35
C THR A 185 16.95 7.11 30.73
N GLY A 186 18.08 6.54 30.27
CA GLY A 186 18.13 5.20 29.73
C GLY A 186 17.71 4.13 30.73
N LEU A 187 18.15 4.26 31.98
CA LEU A 187 17.75 3.37 33.07
C LEU A 187 16.26 3.49 33.40
N GLU A 188 15.73 4.70 33.48
CA GLU A 188 14.30 4.92 33.70
C GLU A 188 13.43 4.29 32.60
N ILE A 189 13.81 4.50 31.33
CA ILE A 189 13.10 3.92 30.17
C ILE A 189 13.14 2.40 30.23
N THR A 190 14.31 1.80 30.48
CA THR A 190 14.45 0.34 30.52
C THR A 190 13.69 -0.28 31.67
N ASN A 191 13.69 0.32 32.87
CA ASN A 191 12.89 -0.14 34.00
C ASN A 191 11.39 -0.10 33.66
N ARG A 192 10.90 0.99 33.10
CA ARG A 192 9.50 1.15 32.69
C ARG A 192 9.09 0.10 31.64
N ILE A 193 9.98 -0.19 30.67
CA ILE A 193 9.77 -1.24 29.66
C ILE A 193 9.77 -2.61 30.31
N GLN A 194 10.70 -2.90 31.21
CA GLN A 194 10.82 -4.18 31.92
C GLN A 194 9.56 -4.43 32.76
N ASP A 195 9.16 -3.48 33.60
CA ASP A 195 7.97 -3.58 34.44
C ASP A 195 6.70 -3.86 33.64
N PHE A 196 6.55 -3.12 32.52
CA PHE A 196 5.43 -3.38 31.62
C PHE A 196 5.48 -4.79 31.01
N ALA A 197 6.63 -5.21 30.52
CA ALA A 197 6.79 -6.49 29.85
C ALA A 197 6.61 -7.68 30.80
N GLN A 198 7.07 -7.58 32.05
CA GLN A 198 6.95 -8.64 33.07
C GLN A 198 5.48 -9.01 33.37
N ASN A 199 4.55 -8.08 33.22
CA ASN A 199 3.11 -8.36 33.39
C ASN A 199 2.58 -9.41 32.40
N PHE A 200 3.28 -9.63 31.28
CA PHE A 200 2.87 -10.55 30.21
C PHE A 200 3.81 -11.73 30.01
N PHE A 201 5.10 -11.53 30.19
CA PHE A 201 6.13 -12.52 29.86
C PHE A 201 6.73 -13.20 31.09
N GLY A 202 6.29 -12.81 32.29
CA GLY A 202 6.86 -13.29 33.54
C GLY A 202 8.21 -12.65 33.84
N ASN A 203 9.06 -13.38 34.59
CA ASN A 203 10.36 -12.84 35.01
C ASN A 203 11.30 -12.63 33.82
N LEU A 204 11.74 -11.39 33.63
CA LEU A 204 12.70 -10.95 32.60
C LEU A 204 14.05 -10.53 33.21
N ASN A 205 14.38 -10.99 34.41
CA ASN A 205 15.68 -10.70 35.03
C ASN A 205 16.81 -11.44 34.28
N ASN A 206 18.00 -10.85 34.29
CA ASN A 206 19.21 -11.34 33.61
C ASN A 206 19.04 -11.48 32.08
N GLN A 207 18.22 -10.63 31.46
CA GLN A 207 17.97 -10.64 30.03
C GLN A 207 18.82 -9.57 29.32
N TYR A 208 19.26 -9.93 28.13
CA TYR A 208 19.99 -9.04 27.22
C TYR A 208 19.27 -9.00 25.87
N PHE A 209 19.05 -7.81 25.35
CA PHE A 209 18.34 -7.59 24.10
C PHE A 209 19.12 -6.67 23.17
N LEU A 210 19.29 -7.10 21.94
CA LEU A 210 19.74 -6.23 20.86
C LEU A 210 18.51 -5.53 20.26
N VAL A 211 18.38 -4.23 20.45
CA VAL A 211 17.29 -3.38 19.96
C VAL A 211 17.86 -2.43 18.92
N ASP A 212 17.90 -2.85 17.69
CA ASP A 212 18.64 -2.22 16.61
C ASP A 212 17.75 -1.54 15.57
N SER A 213 18.30 -0.52 14.92
CA SER A 213 17.63 0.29 13.89
C SER A 213 17.25 -0.54 12.67
N GLU A 214 18.05 -1.54 12.29
CA GLU A 214 17.77 -2.37 11.12
C GLU A 214 16.53 -3.24 11.34
N PHE A 215 16.37 -3.81 12.52
CA PHE A 215 15.16 -4.56 12.88
C PHE A 215 13.94 -3.63 12.93
N TYR A 216 14.11 -2.43 13.50
CA TYR A 216 13.05 -1.42 13.51
C TYR A 216 12.62 -1.03 12.09
N ASN A 217 13.57 -0.79 11.19
CA ASN A 217 13.32 -0.37 9.80
C ASN A 217 12.61 -1.43 8.95
N GLN A 218 12.64 -2.70 9.35
CA GLN A 218 11.83 -3.76 8.73
C GLN A 218 10.32 -3.51 8.90
N ASN A 219 9.92 -2.90 10.03
CA ASN A 219 8.53 -2.58 10.33
C ASN A 219 8.44 -1.28 11.15
N PRO A 220 8.75 -0.14 10.56
CA PRO A 220 8.80 1.12 11.28
C PRO A 220 7.41 1.54 11.77
N ILE A 221 7.40 2.37 12.80
CA ILE A 221 6.22 3.11 13.18
C ILE A 221 6.07 4.24 12.17
N VAL A 222 5.16 4.07 11.22
CA VAL A 222 4.92 5.06 10.16
C VAL A 222 4.61 6.43 10.77
N GLY A 223 5.30 7.46 10.33
CA GLY A 223 5.12 8.84 10.81
C GLY A 223 5.95 9.22 12.02
N LEU A 224 6.67 8.29 12.67
CA LEU A 224 7.54 8.62 13.80
C LEU A 224 8.82 9.33 13.33
N ASP A 225 9.38 8.90 12.21
CA ASP A 225 10.65 9.38 11.65
C ASP A 225 10.48 10.41 10.52
N LEU A 226 9.24 10.77 10.23
CA LEU A 226 8.87 11.52 9.03
C LEU A 226 8.77 13.01 9.28
N LEU A 227 9.79 13.75 9.54
CA LEU A 227 9.75 15.18 9.21
C LEU A 227 11.16 15.74 9.24
N LEU A 228 11.39 16.72 8.41
CA LEU A 228 12.61 17.51 8.35
C LEU A 228 13.20 17.72 9.76
N ASN A 229 14.51 17.56 9.91
CA ASN A 229 15.22 17.66 11.18
C ASN A 229 14.92 18.92 12.02
N THR A 230 14.30 19.92 11.40
CA THR A 230 13.91 21.20 12.03
C THR A 230 12.52 21.15 12.69
N ILE A 231 11.64 20.23 12.29
CA ILE A 231 10.28 20.11 12.85
C ILE A 231 10.15 18.68 13.40
N ARG A 232 10.34 18.54 14.72
CA ARG A 232 10.21 17.24 15.40
C ARG A 232 8.85 17.15 16.07
N PRO A 233 7.91 16.35 15.50
CA PRO A 233 6.60 16.20 16.10
C PRO A 233 6.64 15.45 17.44
N ILE A 234 7.65 14.62 17.66
CA ILE A 234 7.84 13.84 18.90
C ILE A 234 9.29 14.05 19.36
N PRO A 235 9.55 14.31 20.66
CA PRO A 235 10.89 14.43 21.20
C PRO A 235 11.74 13.18 20.94
N LYS A 236 13.04 13.31 20.73
CA LYS A 236 13.90 12.17 20.38
C LYS A 236 13.95 11.09 21.44
N ILE A 237 13.91 11.47 22.72
CA ILE A 237 13.87 10.52 23.85
C ILE A 237 12.60 9.67 23.76
N GLU A 238 11.44 10.30 23.59
CA GLU A 238 10.17 9.58 23.41
C GLU A 238 10.18 8.72 22.13
N GLN A 239 10.77 9.21 21.04
CA GLN A 239 10.93 8.41 19.81
C GLN A 239 11.76 7.15 20.07
N PHE A 240 12.89 7.29 20.81
CA PHE A 240 13.71 6.15 21.19
C PHE A 240 12.88 5.13 22.00
N GLU A 241 12.19 5.57 23.05
CA GLU A 241 11.36 4.70 23.89
C GLU A 241 10.28 3.97 23.09
N LEU A 242 9.57 4.67 22.21
CA LEU A 242 8.55 4.08 21.34
C LEU A 242 9.14 3.05 20.36
N LYS A 243 10.34 3.31 19.83
CA LYS A 243 11.03 2.36 18.95
C LYS A 243 11.51 1.14 19.74
N ALA A 244 12.08 1.35 20.89
CA ALA A 244 12.61 0.30 21.75
C ALA A 244 11.52 -0.66 22.20
N ILE A 245 10.42 -0.15 22.75
CA ILE A 245 9.29 -0.98 23.18
C ILE A 245 8.67 -1.73 22.02
N GLN A 246 8.56 -1.13 20.83
CA GLN A 246 8.02 -1.82 19.65
C GLN A 246 8.90 -2.99 19.23
N VAL A 247 10.22 -2.79 19.15
CA VAL A 247 11.18 -3.83 18.79
C VAL A 247 11.17 -4.94 19.84
N LEU A 248 11.22 -4.58 21.11
CA LEU A 248 11.26 -5.52 22.22
C LEU A 248 9.98 -6.38 22.29
N MET A 249 8.80 -5.76 22.27
CA MET A 249 7.54 -6.51 22.29
C MET A 249 7.47 -7.49 21.11
N ARG A 250 7.96 -7.09 19.95
CA ARG A 250 7.97 -7.98 18.80
C ARG A 250 8.93 -9.15 18.98
N LYS A 251 10.16 -8.92 19.47
CA LYS A 251 11.14 -9.99 19.74
C LYS A 251 10.62 -10.94 20.81
N LEU A 252 10.09 -10.43 21.92
CA LEU A 252 9.54 -11.25 23.01
C LEU A 252 8.35 -12.10 22.54
N VAL A 253 7.42 -11.52 21.79
CA VAL A 253 6.29 -12.30 21.27
C VAL A 253 6.77 -13.34 20.26
N GLN A 254 7.64 -12.97 19.31
CA GLN A 254 8.13 -13.89 18.29
C GLN A 254 8.90 -15.07 18.89
N SER A 255 9.64 -14.88 19.97
CA SER A 255 10.36 -15.97 20.65
C SER A 255 9.44 -17.06 21.21
N LYS A 256 8.15 -16.79 21.37
CA LYS A 256 7.14 -17.76 21.82
C LYS A 256 6.50 -18.55 20.67
N PHE A 257 6.77 -18.21 19.42
CA PHE A 257 6.25 -18.85 18.22
C PHE A 257 7.36 -19.36 17.27
N PRO A 258 8.45 -19.95 17.74
CA PRO A 258 9.61 -20.23 16.88
C PRO A 258 9.28 -21.20 15.75
N GLU A 259 8.54 -22.27 16.03
CA GLU A 259 8.21 -23.32 15.07
C GLU A 259 6.99 -23.00 14.20
N ASN A 260 6.05 -22.22 14.72
CA ASN A 260 4.74 -22.02 14.13
C ASN A 260 4.45 -20.56 13.78
N TYR A 261 5.49 -19.74 13.67
CA TYR A 261 5.31 -18.32 13.40
C TYR A 261 4.51 -18.05 12.13
N ARG A 262 4.77 -18.77 11.04
CA ARG A 262 4.03 -18.58 9.77
C ARG A 262 2.54 -18.82 9.89
N GLN A 263 2.15 -19.85 10.63
CA GLN A 263 0.75 -20.23 10.83
C GLN A 263 0.05 -19.28 11.79
N ASN A 264 0.77 -18.80 12.81
CA ASN A 264 0.28 -17.95 13.88
C ASN A 264 0.71 -16.47 13.76
N ARG A 265 1.22 -16.10 12.60
CA ARG A 265 1.73 -14.74 12.35
C ARG A 265 0.71 -13.67 12.71
N TRP A 266 -0.55 -13.89 12.39
CA TRP A 266 -1.63 -12.97 12.71
C TRP A 266 -1.72 -12.68 14.21
N LEU A 267 -1.55 -13.72 15.06
CA LEU A 267 -1.59 -13.59 16.50
C LEU A 267 -0.30 -12.97 17.04
N ALA A 268 0.86 -13.46 16.60
CA ALA A 268 2.15 -12.95 17.04
C ALA A 268 2.34 -11.46 16.67
N ASP A 269 2.12 -11.10 15.42
CA ASP A 269 2.21 -9.71 14.96
C ASP A 269 1.09 -8.84 15.58
N GLY A 270 -0.09 -9.41 15.81
CA GLY A 270 -1.23 -8.74 16.42
C GLY A 270 -1.01 -8.46 17.90
N LEU A 271 -0.58 -9.46 18.69
CA LEU A 271 -0.28 -9.29 20.11
C LEU A 271 0.87 -8.31 20.33
N SER A 272 1.97 -8.45 19.59
CA SER A 272 3.09 -7.51 19.72
C SER A 272 2.67 -6.06 19.46
N HIS A 273 1.81 -5.84 18.47
CA HIS A 273 1.30 -4.51 18.16
C HIS A 273 0.23 -4.01 19.15
N TYR A 274 -0.60 -4.90 19.66
CA TYR A 274 -1.57 -4.59 20.71
C TYR A 274 -0.87 -4.19 22.02
N LEU A 275 0.16 -4.94 22.44
CA LEU A 275 0.95 -4.60 23.63
C LEU A 275 1.68 -3.27 23.46
N PHE A 276 2.24 -3.01 22.28
CA PHE A 276 2.80 -1.71 21.95
C PHE A 276 1.76 -0.58 22.10
N MET A 277 0.55 -0.73 21.56
CA MET A 277 -0.51 0.28 21.71
C MET A 277 -0.94 0.46 23.17
N ARG A 278 -0.97 -0.62 23.95
CA ARG A 278 -1.24 -0.55 25.41
C ARG A 278 -0.17 0.23 26.15
N TYR A 279 1.10 -0.02 25.84
CA TYR A 279 2.21 0.76 26.39
C TYR A 279 2.03 2.25 26.10
N VAL A 280 1.78 2.60 24.83
CA VAL A 280 1.54 3.99 24.44
C VAL A 280 0.34 4.59 25.19
N GLY A 281 -0.76 3.86 25.31
CA GLY A 281 -1.95 4.32 26.02
C GLY A 281 -1.73 4.50 27.53
N THR A 282 -0.81 3.74 28.14
CA THR A 282 -0.50 3.82 29.58
C THR A 282 0.48 4.93 29.90
N TYR A 283 1.59 5.03 29.13
CA TYR A 283 2.69 5.95 29.45
C TYR A 283 2.65 7.24 28.62
N PHE A 284 1.96 7.24 27.48
CA PHE A 284 1.83 8.39 26.57
C PHE A 284 0.37 8.69 26.20
N PRO A 285 -0.57 8.87 27.18
CA PRO A 285 -2.00 9.01 26.88
C PRO A 285 -2.32 10.28 26.07
N GLU A 286 -1.49 11.32 26.21
CA GLU A 286 -1.65 12.59 25.49
C GLU A 286 -1.01 12.61 24.10
N LEU A 287 -0.30 11.54 23.73
CA LEU A 287 0.37 11.47 22.44
C LEU A 287 -0.65 11.41 21.29
N ARG A 288 -0.58 12.41 20.41
CA ARG A 288 -1.45 12.52 19.23
C ARG A 288 -0.75 11.96 17.98
N LEU A 289 -1.56 11.66 16.96
CA LEU A 289 -1.06 11.11 15.70
C LEU A 289 0.01 11.98 15.04
N THR A 290 -0.07 13.29 15.21
CA THR A 290 0.90 14.29 14.71
C THR A 290 1.88 14.77 15.76
N GLY A 291 1.97 14.12 16.92
CA GLY A 291 2.84 14.53 18.00
C GLY A 291 2.63 15.99 18.42
N ASN A 292 3.70 16.74 18.65
CA ASN A 292 3.64 18.13 19.07
C ASN A 292 3.01 19.08 18.03
N LEU A 293 2.98 18.71 16.73
CA LEU A 293 2.28 19.49 15.73
C LEU A 293 0.78 19.62 16.03
N ALA A 294 0.21 18.71 16.82
CA ALA A 294 -1.19 18.81 17.27
C ALA A 294 -1.49 20.10 18.04
N LYS A 295 -0.49 20.69 18.68
CA LYS A 295 -0.61 21.93 19.47
C LYS A 295 -0.55 23.19 18.59
N PHE A 296 -0.09 23.08 17.35
CA PHE A 296 0.06 24.21 16.43
C PHE A 296 -1.29 24.62 15.83
N SER A 297 -1.66 25.90 15.92
CA SER A 297 -3.01 26.40 15.60
C SER A 297 -3.58 25.94 14.26
N PRO A 298 -2.91 26.04 13.10
CA PRO A 298 -3.52 25.55 11.86
C PRO A 298 -3.75 24.03 11.86
N VAL A 299 -2.81 23.25 12.45
CA VAL A 299 -2.86 21.79 12.47
C VAL A 299 -3.89 21.28 13.47
N SER A 300 -4.01 21.94 14.65
CA SER A 300 -4.96 21.56 15.70
C SER A 300 -6.42 21.59 15.27
N TYR A 301 -6.73 22.26 14.16
CA TYR A 301 -8.07 22.32 13.60
C TYR A 301 -8.52 20.98 12.99
N TYR A 302 -7.58 20.17 12.52
CA TYR A 302 -7.85 18.92 11.81
C TYR A 302 -8.10 17.74 12.75
N GLN A 303 -8.83 16.73 12.26
CA GLN A 303 -9.11 15.53 13.01
C GLN A 303 -7.85 14.68 13.24
N PHE A 304 -6.95 14.61 12.27
CA PHE A 304 -5.70 13.86 12.42
C PHE A 304 -4.82 14.42 13.56
N ALA A 305 -4.90 15.70 13.87
CA ALA A 305 -4.22 16.30 15.00
C ALA A 305 -4.86 15.93 16.36
N LYS A 306 -6.17 15.71 16.38
CA LYS A 306 -6.93 15.36 17.59
C LYS A 306 -6.92 13.86 17.89
N ALA A 307 -6.69 13.05 16.87
CA ALA A 307 -6.70 11.61 16.99
C ALA A 307 -5.55 11.12 17.89
N PRO A 308 -5.79 10.16 18.78
CA PRO A 308 -4.72 9.56 19.57
C PRO A 308 -3.74 8.82 18.66
N PHE A 309 -2.51 8.66 19.10
CA PHE A 309 -1.46 8.00 18.33
C PHE A 309 -1.86 6.57 17.89
N SER A 310 -2.56 5.84 18.74
CA SER A 310 -3.07 4.48 18.44
C SER A 310 -4.03 4.44 17.25
N PHE A 311 -4.72 5.54 16.92
CA PHE A 311 -5.65 5.61 15.79
C PHE A 311 -5.00 5.31 14.43
N LYS A 312 -3.68 5.44 14.34
CA LYS A 312 -2.89 5.03 13.18
C LYS A 312 -3.10 3.57 12.80
N THR A 313 -3.27 2.69 13.79
CA THR A 313 -3.57 1.28 13.56
C THR A 313 -4.87 1.11 12.79
N ASN A 314 -5.90 1.90 13.17
CA ASN A 314 -7.17 1.91 12.47
C ASN A 314 -7.02 2.38 11.03
N LEU A 315 -6.27 3.46 10.80
CA LEU A 315 -6.01 3.98 9.45
C LEU A 315 -5.29 2.97 8.56
N GLN A 316 -4.29 2.28 9.08
CA GLN A 316 -3.52 1.26 8.35
C GLN A 316 -4.40 0.07 7.93
N ALA A 317 -5.25 -0.41 8.83
CA ALA A 317 -6.18 -1.48 8.52
C ALA A 317 -7.30 -1.01 7.57
N ALA A 318 -7.87 0.17 7.80
CA ALA A 318 -8.94 0.74 6.99
C ALA A 318 -8.49 1.05 5.55
N PHE A 319 -7.20 1.33 5.33
CA PHE A 319 -6.66 1.62 4.00
C PHE A 319 -6.88 0.49 3.00
N VAL A 320 -6.57 -0.75 3.37
CA VAL A 320 -6.84 -1.93 2.52
C VAL A 320 -8.30 -2.34 2.58
N TYR A 321 -8.93 -2.19 3.74
CA TYR A 321 -10.32 -2.55 3.96
C TYR A 321 -11.25 -1.80 3.00
N ARG A 322 -11.17 -0.48 2.95
CA ARG A 322 -11.98 0.37 2.07
C ARG A 322 -11.65 0.26 0.58
N ARG A 323 -10.63 -0.53 0.24
CA ARG A 323 -10.27 -0.89 -1.14
C ARG A 323 -10.65 -2.32 -1.51
N ASN A 324 -11.31 -3.04 -0.60
CA ASN A 324 -11.64 -4.46 -0.74
C ASN A 324 -10.37 -5.32 -1.01
N LEU A 325 -9.29 -5.04 -0.29
CA LEU A 325 -8.00 -5.73 -0.39
C LEU A 325 -7.62 -6.45 0.90
N THR A 326 -8.53 -6.55 1.87
CA THR A 326 -8.31 -7.26 3.13
C THR A 326 -8.35 -8.76 2.92
N GLN A 327 -7.47 -9.48 3.61
CA GLN A 327 -7.44 -10.93 3.65
C GLN A 327 -7.81 -11.41 5.06
N PRO A 328 -8.40 -12.61 5.22
CA PRO A 328 -8.61 -13.22 6.52
C PRO A 328 -7.32 -13.28 7.34
N LEU A 329 -7.42 -13.19 8.66
CA LEU A 329 -6.22 -13.27 9.51
C LEU A 329 -5.53 -14.63 9.41
N PHE A 330 -6.29 -15.69 9.18
CA PHE A 330 -5.78 -17.06 8.99
C PHE A 330 -5.22 -17.34 7.58
N THR A 331 -5.11 -16.32 6.72
CA THR A 331 -4.51 -16.52 5.40
C THR A 331 -3.05 -16.92 5.53
N PRO A 332 -2.61 -18.03 4.90
CA PRO A 332 -1.22 -18.45 4.92
C PRO A 332 -0.27 -17.35 4.43
N SER A 333 0.91 -17.26 5.01
CA SER A 333 1.91 -16.22 4.66
C SER A 333 2.21 -16.14 3.16
N LYS A 334 2.23 -17.28 2.47
CA LYS A 334 2.48 -17.35 1.02
C LYS A 334 1.41 -16.67 0.17
N ASP A 335 0.16 -16.69 0.65
CA ASP A 335 -1.00 -16.13 -0.06
C ASP A 335 -1.29 -14.68 0.33
N LEU A 336 -0.58 -14.13 1.31
CA LEU A 336 -0.71 -12.75 1.73
C LEU A 336 -0.10 -11.79 0.72
N THR A 337 -0.84 -10.74 0.37
CA THR A 337 -0.26 -9.61 -0.36
C THR A 337 0.82 -8.91 0.48
N LYS A 338 1.78 -8.25 -0.16
CA LYS A 338 2.88 -7.56 0.51
C LYS A 338 2.38 -6.59 1.59
N TYR A 339 1.36 -5.79 1.29
CA TYR A 339 0.82 -4.81 2.24
C TYR A 339 0.09 -5.49 3.41
N ASN A 340 -0.72 -6.52 3.16
CA ASN A 340 -1.36 -7.29 4.23
C ASN A 340 -0.31 -7.93 5.13
N ARG A 341 0.72 -8.55 4.57
CA ARG A 341 1.80 -9.19 5.32
C ARG A 341 2.58 -8.23 6.20
N ARG A 342 2.87 -7.01 5.72
CA ARG A 342 3.71 -6.07 6.46
C ARG A 342 2.95 -5.20 7.44
N ILE A 343 1.73 -4.79 7.12
CA ILE A 343 1.03 -3.72 7.84
C ILE A 343 -0.39 -4.11 8.25
N ALA A 344 -1.25 -4.47 7.28
CA ALA A 344 -2.69 -4.53 7.54
C ALA A 344 -3.10 -5.70 8.44
N LEU A 345 -2.47 -6.86 8.29
CA LEU A 345 -2.75 -8.04 9.11
C LEU A 345 -2.47 -7.76 10.59
N ARG A 346 -1.28 -7.23 10.88
CA ARG A 346 -0.86 -6.82 12.23
C ARG A 346 -1.84 -5.81 12.84
N SER A 347 -2.17 -4.77 12.07
CA SER A 347 -3.05 -3.71 12.55
C SER A 347 -4.47 -4.22 12.79
N ARG A 348 -5.01 -5.03 11.87
CA ARG A 348 -6.34 -5.61 12.00
C ARG A 348 -6.40 -6.60 13.17
N SER A 349 -5.39 -7.45 13.35
CA SER A 349 -5.33 -8.37 14.48
C SER A 349 -5.29 -7.63 15.83
N ALA A 350 -4.45 -6.60 15.95
CA ALA A 350 -4.37 -5.78 17.16
C ALA A 350 -5.70 -5.07 17.47
N MET A 351 -6.43 -4.58 16.45
CA MET A 351 -7.77 -4.00 16.64
C MET A 351 -8.77 -5.06 17.13
N GLY A 352 -8.73 -6.26 16.55
CA GLY A 352 -9.60 -7.36 16.99
C GLY A 352 -9.34 -7.75 18.45
N ILE A 353 -8.06 -7.81 18.86
CA ILE A 353 -7.67 -8.06 20.25
C ILE A 353 -8.14 -6.91 21.16
N LYS A 354 -8.10 -5.67 20.69
CA LYS A 354 -8.64 -4.52 21.44
C LYS A 354 -10.15 -4.61 21.63
N ILE A 355 -10.90 -5.02 20.60
CA ILE A 355 -12.35 -5.27 20.74
C ILE A 355 -12.59 -6.42 21.73
N LEU A 356 -11.76 -7.48 21.68
CA LEU A 356 -11.83 -8.60 22.63
C LEU A 356 -11.60 -8.11 24.06
N GLU A 357 -10.56 -7.29 24.31
CA GLU A 357 -10.32 -6.67 25.63
C GLU A 357 -11.56 -5.96 26.16
N GLU A 358 -12.20 -5.15 25.34
CA GLU A 358 -13.37 -4.36 25.75
C GLU A 358 -14.64 -5.19 25.93
N THR A 359 -14.72 -6.37 25.33
CA THR A 359 -15.90 -7.25 25.44
C THR A 359 -15.78 -8.30 26.52
N VAL A 360 -14.57 -8.83 26.80
CA VAL A 360 -14.35 -9.87 27.81
C VAL A 360 -13.76 -9.33 29.12
N GLY A 361 -13.27 -8.11 29.13
CA GLY A 361 -12.58 -7.46 30.23
C GLY A 361 -11.07 -7.59 30.17
N ARG A 362 -10.39 -6.53 30.62
CA ARG A 362 -8.94 -6.36 30.55
C ARG A 362 -8.20 -7.44 31.34
N GLU A 363 -8.61 -7.69 32.58
CA GLU A 363 -7.96 -8.65 33.47
C GLU A 363 -7.98 -10.07 32.89
N LYS A 364 -9.11 -10.44 32.30
CA LYS A 364 -9.27 -11.76 31.69
C LYS A 364 -8.39 -11.92 30.45
N LEU A 365 -8.27 -10.90 29.62
CA LEU A 365 -7.36 -10.91 28.48
C LEU A 365 -5.89 -10.96 28.93
N ASP A 366 -5.52 -10.22 29.97
CA ASP A 366 -4.16 -10.20 30.50
C ASP A 366 -3.76 -11.56 31.04
N ALA A 367 -4.65 -12.24 31.81
CA ALA A 367 -4.43 -13.59 32.26
C ALA A 367 -4.25 -14.59 31.13
N PHE A 368 -5.04 -14.45 30.05
CA PHE A 368 -4.86 -15.25 28.83
C PHE A 368 -3.48 -15.04 28.18
N VAL A 369 -3.09 -13.79 27.98
CA VAL A 369 -1.79 -13.46 27.36
C VAL A 369 -0.63 -13.92 28.23
N PHE A 370 -0.72 -13.71 29.54
CA PHE A 370 0.27 -14.19 30.50
C PHE A 370 0.44 -15.73 30.45
N THR A 371 -0.66 -16.45 30.50
CA THR A 371 -0.64 -17.94 30.41
C THR A 371 -0.06 -18.40 29.07
N LEU A 372 -0.43 -17.73 27.95
CA LEU A 372 0.09 -18.06 26.64
C LEU A 372 1.62 -17.92 26.56
N PHE A 373 2.20 -16.93 27.22
CA PHE A 373 3.63 -16.67 27.16
C PHE A 373 4.46 -17.32 28.26
N THR A 374 3.86 -17.68 29.38
CA THR A 374 4.57 -18.32 30.51
C THR A 374 4.42 -19.83 30.55
N SER A 375 3.47 -20.43 29.82
CA SER A 375 3.35 -21.87 29.70
C SER A 375 4.63 -22.48 29.10
N LYS A 376 5.07 -23.62 29.70
CA LYS A 376 6.27 -24.33 29.25
C LYS A 376 6.10 -24.97 27.86
N ASN A 377 4.89 -25.19 27.42
CA ASN A 377 4.58 -25.74 26.13
C ASN A 377 4.58 -24.61 25.06
N HIS A 378 5.34 -24.82 23.99
CA HIS A 378 5.32 -23.90 22.85
C HIS A 378 3.91 -23.81 22.28
N VAL A 379 3.59 -22.60 21.77
CA VAL A 379 2.24 -22.33 21.26
C VAL A 379 1.98 -23.18 20.01
N ASN A 380 1.19 -24.22 20.18
CA ASN A 380 0.74 -25.07 19.09
C ASN A 380 -0.51 -24.45 18.43
N PRO A 381 -0.61 -24.38 17.08
CA PRO A 381 -1.79 -23.88 16.38
C PRO A 381 -3.11 -24.52 16.82
N LEU A 382 -3.11 -25.82 17.04
CA LEU A 382 -4.28 -26.55 17.52
C LEU A 382 -4.67 -26.16 18.96
N SER A 383 -3.69 -25.76 19.79
CA SER A 383 -3.94 -25.36 21.18
C SER A 383 -4.39 -23.88 21.31
N ILE A 384 -4.21 -23.04 20.30
CA ILE A 384 -4.65 -21.64 20.38
C ILE A 384 -6.17 -21.57 20.44
N GLN A 385 -6.88 -22.29 19.58
CA GLN A 385 -8.33 -22.34 19.62
C GLN A 385 -8.83 -22.90 20.95
N ASP A 386 -8.27 -24.02 21.39
CA ASP A 386 -8.62 -24.65 22.66
C ASP A 386 -8.37 -23.70 23.83
N ASN A 387 -7.26 -22.95 23.80
CA ASN A 387 -6.95 -21.94 24.81
C ASN A 387 -7.95 -20.77 24.77
N PHE A 388 -8.38 -20.32 23.60
CA PHE A 388 -9.42 -19.31 23.49
C PHE A 388 -10.76 -19.81 24.06
N GLU A 389 -11.14 -21.02 23.75
CA GLU A 389 -12.38 -21.63 24.28
C GLU A 389 -12.30 -21.83 25.81
N LEU A 390 -11.16 -22.31 26.33
CA LEU A 390 -10.94 -22.51 27.76
C LEU A 390 -11.05 -21.20 28.56
N PHE A 391 -10.39 -20.14 28.09
CA PHE A 391 -10.34 -18.84 28.78
C PHE A 391 -11.60 -18.01 28.66
N PHE A 392 -12.20 -18.01 27.48
CA PHE A 392 -13.26 -17.05 27.13
C PHE A 392 -14.62 -17.70 26.95
N ASN A 393 -14.68 -19.05 26.91
CA ASN A 393 -15.90 -19.78 26.55
C ASN A 393 -16.52 -19.20 25.25
N ASN A 394 -17.84 -19.11 25.21
CA ASN A 394 -18.55 -18.53 24.05
C ASN A 394 -18.35 -17.02 23.86
N GLN A 395 -17.77 -16.29 24.83
CA GLN A 395 -17.59 -14.84 24.73
C GLN A 395 -16.62 -14.42 23.62
N ALA A 396 -15.63 -15.25 23.28
CA ALA A 396 -14.66 -14.98 22.22
C ALA A 396 -14.96 -15.71 20.88
N LYS A 397 -16.08 -16.44 20.79
CA LYS A 397 -16.43 -17.23 19.60
C LYS A 397 -16.52 -16.35 18.34
N TRP A 398 -17.09 -15.15 18.48
CA TRP A 398 -17.17 -14.17 17.39
C TRP A 398 -15.79 -13.76 16.85
N PHE A 399 -14.77 -13.74 17.72
CA PHE A 399 -13.42 -13.35 17.35
C PHE A 399 -12.76 -14.45 16.51
N TYR A 400 -12.72 -15.67 17.01
CA TYR A 400 -12.02 -16.76 16.35
C TYR A 400 -12.75 -17.29 15.12
N GLU A 401 -14.05 -17.60 15.23
CA GLU A 401 -14.84 -18.15 14.14
C GLU A 401 -15.37 -17.09 13.15
N GLY A 402 -15.44 -15.83 13.57
CA GLY A 402 -15.91 -14.70 12.75
C GLY A 402 -14.77 -13.81 12.31
N TYR A 403 -14.31 -12.94 13.19
CA TYR A 403 -13.36 -11.86 12.85
C TYR A 403 -12.06 -12.36 12.19
N CYS A 404 -11.49 -13.47 12.68
CA CYS A 404 -10.25 -14.02 12.13
C CYS A 404 -10.45 -14.71 10.78
N CYS A 405 -11.57 -15.40 10.59
CA CYS A 405 -11.87 -16.15 9.37
C CYS A 405 -12.43 -15.29 8.25
N GLU A 406 -13.07 -14.15 8.59
CA GLU A 406 -13.76 -13.33 7.63
C GLU A 406 -12.85 -12.21 7.09
N SER A 407 -12.96 -11.94 5.80
CA SER A 407 -12.50 -10.70 5.17
C SER A 407 -13.69 -9.75 4.91
N GLY A 408 -14.83 -10.01 5.56
CA GLY A 408 -16.12 -9.38 5.35
C GLY A 408 -16.08 -7.85 5.36
N LEU A 409 -16.75 -7.23 4.39
CA LEU A 409 -16.99 -5.78 4.41
C LEU A 409 -18.14 -5.51 5.38
N THR A 410 -17.83 -4.96 6.53
CA THR A 410 -18.81 -4.62 7.57
C THR A 410 -19.48 -3.28 7.22
N ASP A 411 -20.77 -3.19 7.45
CA ASP A 411 -21.56 -1.96 7.33
C ASP A 411 -22.71 -2.00 8.35
N TYR A 412 -22.60 -1.22 9.39
CA TYR A 412 -23.65 -0.97 10.36
C TYR A 412 -24.37 0.32 10.01
N ALA A 413 -25.68 0.34 10.20
CA ALA A 413 -26.49 1.54 10.00
C ALA A 413 -27.47 1.72 11.16
N ILE A 414 -27.82 2.96 11.46
CA ILE A 414 -28.84 3.31 12.45
C ILE A 414 -29.90 4.19 11.83
N ARG A 415 -31.17 3.88 12.14
CA ARG A 415 -32.31 4.71 11.77
C ARG A 415 -33.28 4.85 12.95
N GLN A 416 -33.94 5.95 13.02
CA GLN A 416 -35.05 6.17 13.96
C GLN A 416 -36.31 5.51 13.42
N ILE A 417 -37.02 4.73 14.25
CA ILE A 417 -38.29 4.08 13.89
C ILE A 417 -39.45 4.85 14.50
N LEU A 418 -39.40 5.06 15.80
CA LEU A 418 -40.45 5.74 16.56
C LEU A 418 -39.90 6.92 17.35
N LYS A 419 -40.68 7.98 17.49
CA LYS A 419 -40.35 9.15 18.25
C LYS A 419 -41.58 9.59 19.01
N SER A 420 -41.52 9.51 20.33
CA SER A 420 -42.49 10.13 21.22
C SER A 420 -41.87 11.33 21.94
N ASP A 421 -42.58 11.95 22.84
CA ASP A 421 -42.03 13.06 23.61
C ASP A 421 -40.92 12.62 24.57
N HIS A 422 -41.01 11.44 25.15
CA HIS A 422 -40.04 10.93 26.13
C HIS A 422 -39.14 9.81 25.62
N LEU A 423 -39.55 9.02 24.63
CA LEU A 423 -38.83 7.84 24.16
C LEU A 423 -38.50 7.94 22.68
N VAL A 424 -37.39 7.42 22.31
CA VAL A 424 -36.98 7.18 20.91
C VAL A 424 -36.61 5.72 20.72
N GLU A 425 -37.22 5.08 19.74
CA GLU A 425 -36.84 3.77 19.29
C GLU A 425 -36.02 3.88 18.04
N VAL A 426 -34.84 3.24 18.04
CA VAL A 426 -33.92 3.18 16.91
C VAL A 426 -33.70 1.74 16.48
N GLU A 427 -33.58 1.54 15.19
CA GLU A 427 -33.17 0.25 14.61
C GLU A 427 -31.77 0.34 14.13
N MET A 428 -30.93 -0.53 14.65
CA MET A 428 -29.59 -0.79 14.14
C MET A 428 -29.68 -1.94 13.15
N THR A 429 -29.09 -1.78 11.98
CA THR A 429 -29.01 -2.79 10.93
C THR A 429 -27.56 -3.18 10.68
N ASN A 430 -27.27 -4.47 10.62
CA ASN A 430 -25.99 -5.03 10.19
C ASN A 430 -26.15 -5.56 8.75
N HIS A 431 -25.72 -4.77 7.76
CA HIS A 431 -25.86 -5.12 6.33
C HIS A 431 -24.88 -6.23 5.87
N SER A 432 -23.96 -6.63 6.72
CA SER A 432 -22.84 -7.51 6.35
C SER A 432 -22.89 -8.90 6.96
N ALA A 433 -23.84 -9.18 7.82
CA ALA A 433 -23.93 -10.42 8.60
C ALA A 433 -22.63 -10.78 9.38
N THR A 434 -21.75 -9.77 9.63
CA THR A 434 -20.54 -10.00 10.43
C THR A 434 -20.90 -10.38 11.87
N LYS A 435 -20.12 -11.28 12.46
CA LYS A 435 -20.25 -11.65 13.87
C LYS A 435 -19.52 -10.72 14.83
N THR A 436 -18.77 -9.75 14.32
CA THR A 436 -18.00 -8.79 15.12
C THR A 436 -18.95 -7.90 15.92
N PRO A 437 -18.84 -7.81 17.25
CA PRO A 437 -19.63 -6.90 18.05
C PRO A 437 -19.25 -5.45 17.77
N VAL A 438 -20.19 -4.53 17.99
CA VAL A 438 -19.98 -3.11 17.76
C VAL A 438 -20.43 -2.27 18.95
N LYS A 439 -19.67 -1.21 19.23
CA LYS A 439 -19.96 -0.28 20.32
C LYS A 439 -20.99 0.77 19.85
N LEU A 440 -21.96 1.05 20.67
CA LEU A 440 -22.95 2.10 20.45
C LEU A 440 -22.90 3.07 21.64
N ASN A 441 -22.69 4.34 21.33
CA ASN A 441 -22.66 5.42 22.32
C ASN A 441 -23.84 6.37 22.14
N SER A 442 -24.43 6.79 23.24
CA SER A 442 -25.39 7.89 23.28
C SER A 442 -24.77 9.14 23.90
N TYR A 443 -25.16 10.29 23.41
CA TYR A 443 -24.61 11.59 23.82
C TYR A 443 -25.70 12.59 24.14
N SER A 444 -25.37 13.51 25.05
CA SER A 444 -26.13 14.75 25.34
C SER A 444 -25.15 15.92 25.28
N LYS A 445 -25.41 16.89 24.41
CA LYS A 445 -24.54 18.08 24.21
C LYS A 445 -23.05 17.68 24.04
N ASN A 446 -22.82 16.62 23.26
CA ASN A 446 -21.51 16.00 23.00
C ASN A 446 -20.83 15.33 24.21
N LYS A 447 -21.49 15.22 25.37
CA LYS A 447 -21.02 14.43 26.51
C LYS A 447 -21.56 13.01 26.40
N LEU A 448 -20.73 12.00 26.67
CA LEU A 448 -21.12 10.60 26.70
C LEU A 448 -22.13 10.36 27.86
N VAL A 449 -23.26 9.78 27.52
CA VAL A 449 -24.30 9.41 28.50
C VAL A 449 -24.26 7.89 28.76
N SER A 450 -24.21 7.08 27.71
CA SER A 450 -24.11 5.64 27.85
C SER A 450 -23.29 5.03 26.71
N SER A 451 -22.69 3.88 27.01
CA SER A 451 -21.90 3.08 26.07
C SER A 451 -22.29 1.63 26.25
N ILE A 452 -22.69 0.96 25.16
CA ILE A 452 -23.08 -0.44 25.17
C ILE A 452 -22.41 -1.19 24.02
N TRP A 453 -22.01 -2.44 24.28
CA TRP A 453 -21.56 -3.34 23.24
C TRP A 453 -22.75 -4.15 22.72
N ILE A 454 -22.93 -4.13 21.41
CA ILE A 454 -23.99 -4.84 20.71
C ILE A 454 -23.38 -6.08 20.05
N PRO A 455 -23.88 -7.28 20.33
CA PRO A 455 -23.41 -8.51 19.68
C PRO A 455 -23.55 -8.43 18.16
N GLY A 456 -22.56 -8.96 17.44
CA GLY A 456 -22.65 -9.14 15.99
C GLY A 456 -23.52 -10.34 15.62
N GLY A 457 -23.73 -10.54 14.32
CA GLY A 457 -24.51 -11.68 13.79
C GLY A 457 -26.01 -11.45 13.75
N VAL A 458 -26.53 -10.40 14.37
CA VAL A 458 -27.95 -10.02 14.31
C VAL A 458 -28.15 -9.00 13.19
N GLU A 459 -29.04 -9.28 12.26
CA GLU A 459 -29.29 -8.39 11.11
C GLU A 459 -29.94 -7.09 11.51
N LYS A 460 -30.94 -7.15 12.41
CA LYS A 460 -31.66 -5.96 12.90
C LYS A 460 -31.87 -6.05 14.40
N GLN A 461 -31.57 -4.97 15.09
CA GLN A 461 -31.78 -4.85 16.51
C GLN A 461 -32.47 -3.52 16.83
N ARG A 462 -33.51 -3.57 17.68
CA ARG A 462 -34.23 -2.40 18.14
C ARG A 462 -33.78 -2.04 19.55
N LEU A 463 -33.57 -0.76 19.78
CA LEU A 463 -33.09 -0.19 21.02
C LEU A 463 -33.94 1.03 21.37
N THR A 464 -34.32 1.13 22.62
CA THR A 464 -35.12 2.25 23.16
C THR A 464 -34.28 3.11 24.07
N PHE A 465 -34.36 4.43 23.88
CA PHE A 465 -33.65 5.41 24.69
C PHE A 465 -34.59 6.49 25.20
N ASP A 466 -34.24 7.03 26.37
CA ASP A 466 -34.87 8.21 26.91
C ASP A 466 -34.41 9.47 26.15
N LYS A 467 -35.27 10.01 25.33
CA LYS A 467 -35.00 11.16 24.48
C LYS A 467 -34.72 12.44 25.25
N THR A 468 -35.20 12.53 26.51
CA THR A 468 -34.96 13.71 27.35
C THR A 468 -33.52 13.82 27.84
N LYS A 469 -32.81 12.67 27.85
CA LYS A 469 -31.43 12.56 28.34
C LYS A 469 -30.41 12.59 27.22
N ILE A 470 -30.78 12.34 25.96
CA ILE A 470 -29.84 12.21 24.85
C ILE A 470 -30.31 12.98 23.60
N ASP A 471 -29.37 13.47 22.82
CA ASP A 471 -29.62 14.22 21.59
C ASP A 471 -29.01 13.53 20.35
N LYS A 472 -28.10 12.55 20.57
CA LYS A 472 -27.38 11.90 19.50
C LYS A 472 -26.99 10.48 19.86
N ILE A 473 -27.04 9.56 18.87
CA ILE A 473 -26.55 8.19 18.98
C ILE A 473 -25.52 7.94 17.87
N VAL A 474 -24.42 7.27 18.20
CA VAL A 474 -23.32 6.97 17.30
C VAL A 474 -22.92 5.50 17.43
N ILE A 475 -22.93 4.77 16.33
CA ILE A 475 -22.34 3.43 16.24
C ILE A 475 -20.85 3.58 15.97
N ASN A 476 -20.02 2.71 16.59
CA ASN A 476 -18.59 2.60 16.37
C ASN A 476 -17.85 3.94 16.49
N PRO A 477 -18.02 4.70 17.57
CA PRO A 477 -17.47 6.05 17.70
C PRO A 477 -15.95 6.10 17.61
N GLU A 478 -15.27 5.09 18.11
CA GLU A 478 -13.80 4.96 18.11
C GLU A 478 -13.27 4.34 16.81
N GLN A 479 -14.15 3.93 15.90
CA GLN A 479 -13.83 3.27 14.63
C GLN A 479 -12.98 2.01 14.81
N LEU A 480 -13.17 1.27 15.92
CA LEU A 480 -12.50 0.01 16.18
C LEU A 480 -12.93 -1.09 15.20
N VAL A 481 -14.21 -1.11 14.84
CA VAL A 481 -14.74 -1.98 13.79
C VAL A 481 -14.49 -1.33 12.45
N LEU A 482 -13.86 -2.05 11.52
CA LEU A 482 -13.64 -1.54 10.17
C LEU A 482 -14.94 -1.58 9.37
N GLU A 483 -15.35 -0.43 8.84
CA GLU A 483 -16.57 -0.28 8.06
C GLU A 483 -16.33 0.36 6.69
N THR A 484 -17.08 -0.07 5.71
CA THR A 484 -17.04 0.49 4.35
C THR A 484 -17.70 1.86 4.27
N ASN A 485 -18.79 2.03 5.04
CA ASN A 485 -19.55 3.26 5.09
C ASN A 485 -19.79 3.65 6.56
N THR A 486 -19.24 4.75 6.98
CA THR A 486 -19.47 5.32 8.34
C THR A 486 -20.44 6.50 8.34
N ASN A 487 -21.03 6.82 7.17
CA ASN A 487 -21.95 7.93 7.05
C ASN A 487 -23.37 7.64 7.61
N ASN A 488 -23.69 6.34 7.75
CA ASN A 488 -24.96 5.84 8.26
C ASN A 488 -24.92 5.45 9.76
N ASN A 489 -23.79 5.70 10.46
CA ASN A 489 -23.56 5.33 11.85
C ASN A 489 -24.09 6.34 12.87
N ASN A 490 -24.69 7.43 12.43
CA ASN A 490 -25.10 8.51 13.32
C ASN A 490 -26.56 8.85 13.13
N ILE A 491 -27.19 9.17 14.24
CA ILE A 491 -28.51 9.77 14.23
C ILE A 491 -28.58 10.92 15.25
N LYS A 492 -29.14 12.05 14.84
CA LYS A 492 -29.53 13.14 15.70
C LYS A 492 -31.02 13.02 16.00
N LEU A 493 -31.41 13.21 17.28
CA LEU A 493 -32.78 13.04 17.75
C LEU A 493 -33.59 14.33 17.73
N ASN A 494 -32.92 15.48 17.56
CA ASN A 494 -33.56 16.74 17.26
C ASN A 494 -33.94 16.79 15.76
N ASN A 495 -34.90 17.62 15.39
CA ASN A 495 -35.44 17.73 14.02
C ASN A 495 -34.42 18.32 13.02
N SER A 496 -33.21 17.84 13.00
CA SER A 496 -32.16 18.31 12.07
C SER A 496 -32.27 17.62 10.74
N PHE A 497 -32.22 18.38 9.64
CA PHE A 497 -32.13 17.85 8.26
C PHE A 497 -30.88 17.03 7.99
N THR A 498 -29.85 17.18 8.82
CA THR A 498 -28.56 16.47 8.63
C THR A 498 -28.34 15.47 9.75
N LYS A 499 -28.04 14.22 9.39
CA LYS A 499 -27.66 13.15 10.36
C LYS A 499 -26.38 13.47 11.13
N ARG A 500 -25.48 14.28 10.54
CA ARG A 500 -24.19 14.71 11.10
C ARG A 500 -24.02 16.22 10.95
N ASP A 501 -23.28 16.82 11.87
CA ASP A 501 -22.75 18.17 11.66
C ASP A 501 -21.82 18.19 10.46
N ARG A 502 -21.84 19.25 9.67
CA ARG A 502 -20.93 19.48 8.55
C ARG A 502 -19.90 20.52 8.93
N LYS A 503 -18.63 20.23 8.58
CA LYS A 503 -17.52 21.18 8.78
C LYS A 503 -16.83 21.43 7.46
N LEU A 504 -16.61 22.70 7.14
CA LEU A 504 -15.78 23.11 6.01
C LEU A 504 -14.32 23.10 6.47
N ARG A 505 -13.43 22.50 5.68
CA ARG A 505 -12.00 22.36 5.97
C ARG A 505 -11.17 22.57 4.73
N LEU A 506 -9.93 23.01 4.91
CA LEU A 506 -8.97 23.07 3.82
C LEU A 506 -8.30 21.71 3.62
N PHE A 507 -7.95 21.38 2.38
CA PHE A 507 -7.26 20.16 1.95
C PHE A 507 -8.02 18.86 2.27
N GLU A 508 -7.40 17.93 2.96
CA GLU A 508 -7.95 16.61 3.31
C GLU A 508 -7.77 16.33 4.81
N ASP A 509 -8.55 15.40 5.34
CA ASP A 509 -8.49 14.98 6.73
C ASP A 509 -8.80 13.48 6.86
N ILE A 510 -8.63 12.92 8.05
CA ILE A 510 -9.07 11.57 8.37
C ILE A 510 -10.56 11.57 8.73
N PRO A 511 -11.26 10.39 8.63
CA PRO A 511 -12.67 10.30 9.00
C PRO A 511 -12.93 10.66 10.46
N SER A 512 -14.04 11.37 10.71
CA SER A 512 -14.57 11.60 12.04
C SER A 512 -15.87 10.84 12.22
N SER A 513 -16.11 10.26 13.41
CA SER A 513 -17.39 9.68 13.78
C SER A 513 -18.45 10.72 14.15
N HIS A 514 -18.06 11.96 14.46
CA HIS A 514 -18.94 12.98 14.99
C HIS A 514 -19.48 13.96 13.95
N TYR A 515 -18.76 14.21 12.85
CA TYR A 515 -19.14 15.16 11.81
C TYR A 515 -18.72 14.69 10.41
N ALA A 516 -19.36 15.20 9.39
CA ALA A 516 -18.96 15.07 8.01
C ALA A 516 -18.14 16.30 7.59
N SER A 517 -17.06 16.09 6.84
CA SER A 517 -16.24 17.19 6.31
C SER A 517 -16.54 17.43 4.84
N THR A 518 -16.61 18.71 4.48
CA THR A 518 -16.50 19.18 3.11
C THR A 518 -15.17 19.91 3.00
N PHE A 519 -14.38 19.55 2.02
CA PHE A 519 -13.03 20.09 1.85
C PHE A 519 -13.01 21.12 0.74
N VAL A 520 -12.17 22.13 0.92
CA VAL A 520 -11.87 23.14 -0.07
C VAL A 520 -10.37 23.14 -0.30
N THR A 521 -9.94 22.91 -1.54
CA THR A 521 -8.54 22.89 -1.91
C THR A 521 -8.30 23.92 -3.02
N PRO A 522 -7.34 24.84 -2.88
CA PRO A 522 -6.94 25.69 -3.97
C PRO A 522 -6.60 24.86 -5.20
N ASN A 523 -7.11 25.27 -6.35
CA ASN A 523 -6.86 24.61 -7.61
C ASN A 523 -6.30 25.62 -8.62
N LEU A 524 -5.15 25.27 -9.20
CA LEU A 524 -4.45 26.06 -10.20
C LEU A 524 -4.15 25.16 -11.38
N THR A 525 -4.64 25.54 -12.56
CA THR A 525 -4.40 24.82 -13.80
C THR A 525 -4.04 25.80 -14.91
N PHE A 526 -3.62 25.30 -16.05
CA PHE A 526 -3.25 26.13 -17.19
C PHE A 526 -3.60 25.41 -18.49
N ASN A 527 -4.12 26.17 -19.44
CA ASN A 527 -4.10 25.83 -20.85
C ASN A 527 -3.92 27.12 -21.68
N ALA A 528 -3.55 26.97 -22.93
CA ALA A 528 -3.18 28.11 -23.81
C ALA A 528 -4.31 29.13 -24.07
N TYR A 529 -5.56 28.70 -23.96
CA TYR A 529 -6.75 29.49 -24.24
C TYR A 529 -7.31 30.17 -23.01
N ASP A 530 -7.55 29.41 -21.95
CA ASP A 530 -8.02 29.96 -20.66
C ASP A 530 -6.94 30.80 -19.94
N GLY A 531 -5.65 30.58 -20.29
CA GLY A 531 -4.52 31.10 -19.54
C GLY A 531 -4.35 30.39 -18.21
N VAL A 532 -4.03 31.10 -17.15
CA VAL A 532 -4.03 30.56 -15.79
C VAL A 532 -5.47 30.49 -15.29
N LEU A 533 -5.86 29.29 -14.88
CA LEU A 533 -7.15 29.06 -14.24
C LEU A 533 -6.91 28.93 -12.74
N PHE A 534 -7.48 29.80 -11.95
CA PHE A 534 -7.41 29.70 -10.49
C PHE A 534 -8.81 29.56 -9.88
N GLY A 535 -8.92 28.76 -8.88
CA GLY A 535 -10.19 28.47 -8.23
C GLY A 535 -10.06 27.59 -7.00
N MET A 536 -11.15 26.98 -6.66
CA MET A 536 -11.22 26.07 -5.50
C MET A 536 -11.91 24.77 -5.89
N ALA A 537 -11.32 23.66 -5.50
CA ALA A 537 -11.97 22.38 -5.58
C ALA A 537 -12.73 22.11 -4.27
N ILE A 538 -14.02 21.88 -4.36
CA ILE A 538 -14.90 21.50 -3.26
C ILE A 538 -15.14 20.00 -3.38
N HIS A 539 -14.79 19.24 -2.34
CA HIS A 539 -14.88 17.80 -2.39
C HIS A 539 -15.16 17.16 -1.02
N ASN A 540 -15.54 15.89 -1.03
CA ASN A 540 -15.70 15.08 0.17
C ASN A 540 -14.57 14.03 0.34
N GLY A 541 -13.47 14.19 -0.37
CA GLY A 541 -12.33 13.28 -0.33
C GLY A 541 -11.72 13.22 1.07
N LEU A 542 -11.47 12.02 1.55
CA LEU A 542 -10.74 11.74 2.78
C LEU A 542 -9.49 10.93 2.42
N VAL A 543 -8.50 10.96 3.29
CA VAL A 543 -7.31 10.10 3.20
C VAL A 543 -7.71 8.63 3.00
N LEU A 544 -8.82 8.21 3.60
CA LEU A 544 -9.42 6.90 3.35
C LEU A 544 -10.50 6.98 2.26
N ARG A 545 -10.47 6.04 1.32
CA ARG A 545 -11.43 5.96 0.23
C ARG A 545 -12.87 5.94 0.74
N GLN A 546 -13.72 6.76 0.12
CA GLN A 546 -15.15 6.82 0.36
C GLN A 546 -15.91 6.02 -0.71
N PRO A 547 -17.08 5.42 -0.38
CA PRO A 547 -17.95 4.80 -1.38
C PRO A 547 -18.40 5.80 -2.45
N THR A 548 -18.82 6.98 -2.04
CA THR A 548 -19.23 8.07 -2.93
C THR A 548 -18.23 9.20 -2.85
N THR A 549 -17.70 9.61 -3.98
CA THR A 549 -16.82 10.78 -4.11
C THR A 549 -17.52 11.86 -4.92
N LEU A 550 -17.43 13.09 -4.44
CA LEU A 550 -17.95 14.29 -5.09
C LEU A 550 -16.79 15.26 -5.24
N TYR A 551 -16.68 15.85 -6.40
CA TYR A 551 -15.68 16.86 -6.72
C TYR A 551 -16.31 17.95 -7.58
N PHE A 552 -16.18 19.20 -7.16
CA PHE A 552 -16.64 20.37 -7.89
C PHE A 552 -15.55 21.42 -7.86
N SER A 553 -15.08 21.84 -9.01
CA SER A 553 -13.96 22.77 -9.14
C SER A 553 -14.27 23.92 -10.10
N PRO A 554 -14.95 24.97 -9.62
CA PRO A 554 -15.07 26.21 -10.35
C PRO A 554 -13.72 26.93 -10.38
N GLN A 555 -13.36 27.46 -11.56
CA GLN A 555 -12.11 28.15 -11.81
C GLN A 555 -12.39 29.41 -12.66
N TYR A 556 -11.65 30.48 -12.41
CA TYR A 556 -11.67 31.68 -13.21
C TYR A 556 -10.50 31.63 -14.22
N ALA A 557 -10.84 31.74 -15.49
CA ALA A 557 -9.91 31.77 -16.61
C ALA A 557 -9.39 33.21 -16.83
N THR A 558 -8.09 33.42 -16.66
CA THR A 558 -7.50 34.76 -16.68
C THR A 558 -7.50 35.39 -18.06
N LYS A 559 -7.38 34.59 -19.13
CA LYS A 559 -7.31 35.10 -20.51
C LYS A 559 -8.69 35.38 -21.08
N GLU A 560 -9.64 34.51 -20.82
CA GLU A 560 -11.02 34.63 -21.33
C GLU A 560 -11.95 35.38 -20.36
N MET A 561 -11.43 35.78 -19.17
CA MET A 561 -12.18 36.50 -18.12
C MET A 561 -13.54 35.85 -17.79
N SER A 562 -13.61 34.55 -17.72
CA SER A 562 -14.85 33.78 -17.59
C SER A 562 -14.70 32.63 -16.63
N LEU A 563 -15.82 32.06 -16.18
CA LEU A 563 -15.85 30.90 -15.33
C LEU A 563 -15.72 29.63 -16.18
N SER A 564 -14.80 28.75 -15.80
CA SER A 564 -14.59 27.39 -16.33
C SER A 564 -14.57 26.41 -15.16
N GLY A 565 -14.47 25.13 -15.42
CA GLY A 565 -14.28 24.15 -14.34
C GLY A 565 -14.88 22.78 -14.62
N SER A 566 -14.91 21.96 -13.56
CA SER A 566 -15.36 20.58 -13.65
C SER A 566 -16.18 20.15 -12.44
N PHE A 567 -17.06 19.20 -12.69
CA PHE A 567 -17.85 18.51 -11.69
C PHE A 567 -17.73 17.00 -11.89
N SER A 568 -17.64 16.23 -10.83
CA SER A 568 -17.80 14.78 -10.92
C SER A 568 -18.39 14.20 -9.64
N ILE A 569 -19.23 13.19 -9.83
CA ILE A 569 -19.75 12.33 -8.78
C ILE A 569 -19.52 10.89 -9.18
N ARG A 570 -18.99 10.08 -8.27
CA ARG A 570 -18.78 8.66 -8.51
C ARG A 570 -19.13 7.85 -7.28
N HIS A 571 -19.90 6.79 -7.48
CA HIS A 571 -20.17 5.79 -6.44
C HIS A 571 -19.51 4.46 -6.81
N ARG A 572 -18.97 3.75 -5.81
CA ARG A 572 -18.36 2.44 -5.99
C ARG A 572 -18.85 1.45 -4.96
N SER A 573 -19.41 0.35 -5.47
CA SER A 573 -19.81 -0.81 -4.67
C SER A 573 -18.80 -1.93 -4.82
N TYR A 574 -18.46 -2.59 -3.72
CA TYR A 574 -17.51 -3.70 -3.69
C TYR A 574 -18.22 -5.02 -3.43
N PHE A 575 -17.72 -6.08 -4.04
CA PHE A 575 -18.23 -7.44 -3.87
C PHE A 575 -17.13 -8.34 -3.34
N GLN A 576 -17.49 -9.23 -2.41
CA GLN A 576 -16.56 -10.16 -1.80
C GLN A 576 -16.74 -11.56 -2.35
N LYS A 577 -15.64 -12.36 -2.29
CA LYS A 577 -15.65 -13.78 -2.70
C LYS A 577 -16.27 -14.02 -4.10
N LYS A 578 -16.10 -13.04 -5.00
CA LYS A 578 -16.57 -13.10 -6.39
C LYS A 578 -15.47 -12.62 -7.32
N LYS A 579 -15.46 -13.13 -8.55
CA LYS A 579 -14.57 -12.62 -9.60
C LYS A 579 -14.83 -11.14 -9.88
N LEU A 580 -16.09 -10.71 -9.82
CA LEU A 580 -16.48 -9.30 -9.85
C LEU A 580 -16.09 -8.64 -8.52
N ALA A 581 -15.08 -7.78 -8.56
CA ALA A 581 -14.52 -7.13 -7.38
C ALA A 581 -15.26 -5.84 -7.02
N SER A 582 -15.68 -5.05 -8.02
CA SER A 582 -16.42 -3.80 -7.81
C SER A 582 -17.17 -3.37 -9.07
N ILE A 583 -18.27 -2.66 -8.85
CA ILE A 583 -18.93 -1.83 -9.86
C ILE A 583 -18.80 -0.38 -9.42
N SER A 584 -18.45 0.51 -10.35
CA SER A 584 -18.37 1.94 -10.13
C SER A 584 -19.20 2.63 -11.19
N TYR A 585 -20.07 3.54 -10.79
CA TYR A 585 -20.84 4.36 -11.69
C TYR A 585 -20.72 5.83 -11.28
N GLY A 586 -20.79 6.71 -12.27
CA GLY A 586 -20.58 8.11 -12.03
C GLY A 586 -20.98 8.98 -13.19
N PHE A 587 -20.93 10.27 -12.92
CA PHE A 587 -21.20 11.32 -13.88
C PHE A 587 -20.12 12.38 -13.76
N GLY A 588 -19.60 12.83 -14.90
CA GLY A 588 -18.70 13.96 -15.02
C GLY A 588 -19.30 15.04 -15.90
N ALA A 589 -18.94 16.29 -15.60
CA ALA A 589 -19.22 17.44 -16.45
C ALA A 589 -18.03 18.41 -16.38
N GLU A 590 -17.64 18.99 -17.51
CA GLU A 590 -16.57 19.97 -17.57
C GLU A 590 -16.78 20.99 -18.69
N SER A 591 -16.22 22.17 -18.50
CA SER A 591 -16.27 23.25 -19.48
C SER A 591 -15.00 24.07 -19.43
N PHE A 592 -14.29 24.13 -20.56
CA PHE A 592 -13.06 24.89 -20.77
C PHE A 592 -13.02 25.43 -22.21
N HIS A 593 -12.12 26.37 -22.46
CA HIS A 593 -11.91 26.84 -23.82
C HIS A 593 -10.93 25.93 -24.57
N PHE A 594 -11.21 25.70 -25.84
CA PHE A 594 -10.37 24.90 -26.75
C PHE A 594 -9.80 25.70 -27.92
N ASN A 595 -10.31 26.93 -28.13
CA ASN A 595 -9.85 27.94 -29.02
C ASN A 595 -10.11 29.32 -28.38
N PRO A 596 -9.48 30.41 -28.84
CA PRO A 596 -9.81 31.75 -28.36
C PRO A 596 -11.31 32.03 -28.50
N GLY A 597 -11.97 32.33 -27.38
CA GLY A 597 -13.39 32.64 -27.33
C GLY A 597 -14.35 31.47 -27.59
N GLN A 598 -13.85 30.26 -27.85
CA GLN A 598 -14.68 29.09 -28.11
C GLN A 598 -14.56 28.09 -26.97
N ARG A 599 -15.70 27.70 -26.43
CA ARG A 599 -15.83 26.84 -25.27
C ARG A 599 -16.50 25.52 -25.64
N TYR A 600 -16.11 24.43 -24.93
CA TYR A 600 -16.83 23.15 -24.94
C TYR A 600 -17.49 22.86 -23.59
N TYR A 601 -18.56 22.10 -23.63
CA TYR A 601 -19.22 21.51 -22.51
C TYR A 601 -19.28 20.00 -22.75
N ARG A 602 -18.67 19.25 -21.83
CA ARG A 602 -18.62 17.79 -21.90
C ARG A 602 -19.39 17.17 -20.75
N PHE A 603 -20.24 16.21 -21.05
CA PHE A 603 -20.98 15.42 -20.08
C PHE A 603 -20.68 13.96 -20.30
N ASN A 604 -20.31 13.23 -19.23
CA ASN A 604 -19.90 11.84 -19.37
C ASN A 604 -20.39 10.94 -18.21
N PRO A 605 -21.61 10.41 -18.29
CA PRO A 605 -22.02 9.30 -17.46
C PRO A 605 -21.23 8.04 -17.81
N GLN A 606 -20.81 7.29 -16.79
CA GLN A 606 -19.96 6.10 -16.95
C GLN A 606 -20.28 5.02 -15.92
N ILE A 607 -20.05 3.77 -16.31
CA ILE A 607 -20.12 2.59 -15.46
C ILE A 607 -18.94 1.66 -15.75
N ASP A 608 -18.26 1.19 -14.70
CA ASP A 608 -17.13 0.28 -14.80
C ASP A 608 -17.33 -0.93 -13.88
N ALA A 609 -17.09 -2.12 -14.40
CA ALA A 609 -17.01 -3.35 -13.65
C ALA A 609 -15.55 -3.83 -13.59
N THR A 610 -15.01 -4.02 -12.39
CA THR A 610 -13.65 -4.52 -12.18
C THR A 610 -13.71 -5.99 -11.78
N PHE A 611 -12.97 -6.82 -12.49
CA PHE A 611 -12.82 -8.24 -12.22
C PHE A 611 -11.41 -8.55 -11.74
N ARG A 612 -11.28 -9.52 -10.85
CA ARG A 612 -10.02 -10.04 -10.34
C ARG A 612 -10.14 -11.53 -10.03
N PRO A 613 -9.04 -12.31 -10.02
CA PRO A 613 -9.04 -13.64 -9.45
C PRO A 613 -9.48 -13.61 -7.98
N GLU A 614 -9.98 -14.71 -7.47
CA GLU A 614 -10.45 -14.80 -6.08
C GLU A 614 -9.31 -14.57 -5.08
N GLY A 615 -8.10 -15.06 -5.38
CA GLY A 615 -6.91 -14.80 -4.60
C GLY A 615 -6.35 -13.38 -4.83
N LEU A 616 -6.13 -12.62 -3.75
CA LEU A 616 -5.57 -11.27 -3.82
C LEU A 616 -4.08 -11.23 -4.17
N ALA A 617 -3.36 -12.35 -4.04
CA ALA A 617 -1.94 -12.45 -4.40
C ALA A 617 -1.70 -12.24 -5.90
N SER A 618 -2.68 -12.54 -6.74
CA SER A 618 -2.61 -12.27 -8.17
C SER A 618 -2.78 -10.78 -8.48
N ASN A 619 -1.91 -10.27 -9.36
CA ASN A 619 -1.98 -8.89 -9.82
C ASN A 619 -2.90 -8.69 -11.04
N LYS A 620 -3.46 -9.77 -11.57
CA LYS A 620 -4.34 -9.74 -12.73
C LYS A 620 -5.64 -9.00 -12.44
N ARG A 621 -5.98 -8.06 -13.31
CA ARG A 621 -7.22 -7.26 -13.22
C ARG A 621 -7.78 -7.08 -14.61
N SER A 622 -9.11 -7.25 -14.74
CA SER A 622 -9.85 -6.86 -15.95
C SER A 622 -10.88 -5.81 -15.59
N ILE A 623 -11.07 -4.85 -16.45
CA ILE A 623 -12.06 -3.79 -16.31
C ILE A 623 -12.88 -3.77 -17.59
N VAL A 624 -14.20 -3.78 -17.43
CA VAL A 624 -15.15 -3.53 -18.51
C VAL A 624 -15.88 -2.27 -18.16
N GLY A 625 -15.90 -1.32 -19.08
CA GLY A 625 -16.51 -0.02 -18.85
C GLY A 625 -17.37 0.42 -20.03
N VAL A 626 -18.42 1.17 -19.73
CA VAL A 626 -19.23 1.91 -20.67
C VAL A 626 -19.19 3.38 -20.28
N GLU A 627 -18.85 4.24 -21.21
CA GLU A 627 -18.88 5.70 -21.08
C GLU A 627 -19.74 6.27 -22.21
N LEU A 628 -20.67 7.14 -21.87
CA LEU A 628 -21.37 8.00 -22.81
C LEU A 628 -20.71 9.36 -22.77
N VAL A 629 -20.47 9.96 -23.91
CA VAL A 629 -19.94 11.33 -24.03
C VAL A 629 -20.89 12.16 -24.85
N SER A 630 -21.37 13.25 -24.27
CA SER A 630 -22.15 14.27 -24.98
C SER A 630 -21.36 15.57 -24.95
N LEU A 631 -21.16 16.15 -26.11
CA LEU A 631 -20.43 17.40 -26.29
C LEU A 631 -21.37 18.47 -26.83
N LEU A 632 -21.21 19.67 -26.30
CA LEU A 632 -21.71 20.90 -26.87
C LEU A 632 -20.52 21.83 -27.07
N GLN A 633 -20.49 22.57 -28.16
CA GLN A 633 -19.40 23.48 -28.49
C GLN A 633 -19.95 24.85 -28.84
N GLU A 634 -19.25 25.89 -28.45
CA GLU A 634 -19.52 27.23 -28.92
C GLU A 634 -18.83 27.43 -30.28
N ASP A 635 -19.55 28.00 -31.23
CA ASP A 635 -18.99 28.46 -32.50
C ASP A 635 -18.31 29.83 -32.34
N GLN A 636 -17.83 30.41 -33.45
CA GLN A 636 -17.21 31.74 -33.48
C GLN A 636 -18.17 32.87 -33.04
N ASN A 637 -19.48 32.67 -33.20
CA ASN A 637 -20.52 33.61 -32.79
C ASN A 637 -20.97 33.42 -31.34
N LYS A 638 -20.34 32.48 -30.60
CA LYS A 638 -20.72 32.06 -29.24
C LYS A 638 -22.11 31.39 -29.17
N GLU A 639 -22.60 30.90 -30.31
CA GLU A 639 -23.80 30.09 -30.34
C GLU A 639 -23.44 28.65 -29.97
N ILE A 640 -24.25 28.04 -29.07
CA ILE A 640 -24.05 26.63 -28.65
C ILE A 640 -24.57 25.72 -29.76
N THR A 641 -23.67 25.01 -30.39
CA THR A 641 -24.01 23.98 -31.38
C THR A 641 -23.96 22.59 -30.72
N ALA A 642 -24.88 21.71 -31.11
CA ALA A 642 -24.83 20.34 -30.72
C ALA A 642 -23.56 19.72 -31.33
N GLY A 643 -22.64 19.31 -30.45
CA GLY A 643 -21.46 18.56 -30.86
C GLY A 643 -21.78 17.06 -30.95
N ASP A 644 -20.75 16.26 -30.80
CA ASP A 644 -20.85 14.81 -30.99
C ASP A 644 -21.39 14.10 -29.75
N PHE A 645 -22.21 13.07 -30.01
CA PHE A 645 -22.58 12.08 -29.02
C PHE A 645 -21.92 10.76 -29.37
N ASN A 646 -21.21 10.17 -28.40
CA ASN A 646 -20.63 8.84 -28.62
C ASN A 646 -20.71 7.95 -27.38
N THR A 647 -20.77 6.66 -27.63
CA THR A 647 -20.72 5.60 -26.62
C THR A 647 -19.41 4.83 -26.77
N SER A 648 -18.70 4.66 -25.69
CA SER A 648 -17.45 3.90 -25.65
C SER A 648 -17.62 2.66 -24.79
N LEU A 649 -17.39 1.46 -25.36
CA LEU A 649 -17.24 0.21 -24.63
C LEU A 649 -15.76 -0.11 -24.51
N THR A 650 -15.27 -0.24 -23.30
CA THR A 650 -13.84 -0.44 -23.01
C THR A 650 -13.60 -1.75 -22.30
N TYR A 651 -12.63 -2.51 -22.75
CA TYR A 651 -12.03 -3.64 -22.03
C TYR A 651 -10.57 -3.36 -21.75
N LEU A 652 -10.15 -3.51 -20.50
CA LEU A 652 -8.76 -3.38 -20.07
C LEU A 652 -8.37 -4.61 -19.27
N TYR A 653 -7.31 -5.28 -19.66
CA TYR A 653 -6.63 -6.29 -18.86
C TYR A 653 -5.26 -5.78 -18.44
N ARG A 654 -4.85 -6.06 -17.22
CA ARG A 654 -3.53 -5.72 -16.69
C ARG A 654 -3.03 -6.82 -15.78
N ASP A 655 -1.77 -7.19 -16.01
CA ASP A 655 -0.98 -8.00 -15.09
C ASP A 655 0.36 -7.28 -14.84
N SER A 656 0.70 -7.01 -13.59
CA SER A 656 1.89 -6.24 -13.24
C SER A 656 2.61 -6.86 -12.06
N SER A 657 3.89 -7.14 -12.24
CA SER A 657 4.82 -7.60 -11.20
C SER A 657 5.86 -6.54 -10.89
N SER A 658 6.85 -6.87 -10.06
CA SER A 658 8.00 -5.99 -9.79
C SER A 658 8.90 -5.80 -11.00
N SER A 659 8.99 -6.81 -11.88
CA SER A 659 9.90 -6.81 -13.03
C SER A 659 9.20 -6.71 -14.38
N SER A 660 7.87 -6.83 -14.43
CA SER A 660 7.12 -6.80 -15.69
C SER A 660 5.74 -6.20 -15.53
N SER A 661 5.25 -5.60 -16.60
CA SER A 661 3.87 -5.14 -16.72
C SER A 661 3.33 -5.48 -18.09
N GLU A 662 2.22 -6.20 -18.11
CA GLU A 662 1.50 -6.59 -19.31
C GLU A 662 0.10 -5.97 -19.30
N GLY A 663 -0.38 -5.55 -20.44
CA GLY A 663 -1.71 -4.96 -20.58
C GLY A 663 -2.32 -5.18 -21.95
N ILE A 664 -3.61 -5.47 -21.98
CA ILE A 664 -4.43 -5.51 -23.19
C ILE A 664 -5.52 -4.46 -23.03
N GLY A 665 -5.72 -3.65 -24.04
CA GLY A 665 -6.83 -2.69 -24.10
C GLY A 665 -7.59 -2.86 -25.40
N ALA A 666 -8.91 -2.87 -25.34
CA ALA A 666 -9.79 -2.81 -26.49
C ALA A 666 -10.87 -1.77 -26.25
N VAL A 667 -11.16 -0.96 -27.24
CA VAL A 667 -12.17 0.09 -27.19
C VAL A 667 -13.02 0.04 -28.46
N LEU A 668 -14.33 -0.03 -28.28
CA LEU A 668 -15.31 0.14 -29.33
C LEU A 668 -16.05 1.46 -29.06
N GLN A 669 -15.97 2.40 -29.98
CA GLN A 669 -16.68 3.67 -29.91
C GLN A 669 -17.72 3.73 -31.04
N MET A 670 -18.91 4.18 -30.71
CA MET A 670 -20.04 4.32 -31.63
C MET A 670 -20.63 5.71 -31.45
N GLY A 671 -20.66 6.47 -32.51
CA GLY A 671 -21.33 7.77 -32.62
C GLY A 671 -22.43 7.73 -33.67
N ASN A 672 -23.04 8.88 -33.91
CA ASN A 672 -24.12 8.98 -34.88
C ASN A 672 -23.65 8.68 -36.31
N SER A 673 -22.42 9.02 -36.65
CA SER A 673 -21.87 8.92 -38.02
C SER A 673 -20.64 7.99 -38.09
N PHE A 674 -20.17 7.43 -36.98
CA PHE A 674 -18.95 6.62 -36.99
C PHE A 674 -19.01 5.40 -36.07
N THR A 675 -18.21 4.42 -36.41
CA THR A 675 -17.88 3.28 -35.55
C THR A 675 -16.37 3.08 -35.60
N LYS A 676 -15.73 3.10 -34.44
CA LYS A 676 -14.27 3.02 -34.30
C LYS A 676 -13.92 1.90 -33.33
N PHE A 677 -13.20 0.91 -33.79
CA PHE A 677 -12.65 -0.14 -32.96
C PHE A 677 -11.14 -0.02 -32.88
N SER A 678 -10.60 -0.19 -31.69
CA SER A 678 -9.16 -0.26 -31.48
C SER A 678 -8.78 -1.30 -30.45
N ALA A 679 -7.64 -1.96 -30.66
CA ALA A 679 -7.06 -2.84 -29.68
C ALA A 679 -5.56 -2.59 -29.55
N SER A 680 -5.03 -2.75 -28.36
CA SER A 680 -3.60 -2.62 -28.09
C SER A 680 -3.12 -3.65 -27.06
N TYR A 681 -1.92 -4.16 -27.30
CA TYR A 681 -1.17 -4.98 -26.37
C TYR A 681 0.08 -4.22 -25.96
N ARG A 682 0.41 -4.19 -24.67
CA ARG A 682 1.59 -3.51 -24.13
C ARG A 682 2.32 -4.46 -23.21
N ASN A 683 3.63 -4.48 -23.31
CA ASN A 683 4.50 -5.19 -22.40
C ASN A 683 5.69 -4.32 -22.03
N ARG A 684 6.07 -4.35 -20.75
CA ARG A 684 7.29 -3.70 -20.24
C ARG A 684 7.98 -4.68 -19.31
N LYS A 685 9.28 -4.86 -19.48
CA LYS A 685 10.06 -5.78 -18.65
C LYS A 685 11.41 -5.18 -18.30
N TYR A 686 11.79 -5.29 -17.04
CA TYR A 686 13.16 -5.06 -16.58
C TYR A 686 13.98 -6.33 -16.83
N TYR A 687 15.19 -6.21 -17.39
CA TYR A 687 15.99 -7.38 -17.77
C TYR A 687 17.37 -7.41 -17.12
N SER A 688 18.05 -6.28 -16.91
CA SER A 688 19.39 -6.25 -16.31
C SER A 688 19.72 -4.84 -15.83
N GLU A 689 20.33 -4.72 -14.64
CA GLU A 689 20.92 -3.48 -14.10
C GLU A 689 20.03 -2.24 -14.21
N GLY A 690 18.76 -2.40 -14.01
CA GLY A 690 17.76 -1.34 -14.13
C GLY A 690 17.36 -0.98 -15.55
N LYS A 691 17.88 -1.70 -16.54
CA LYS A 691 17.48 -1.55 -17.93
C LYS A 691 16.13 -2.19 -18.17
N GLN A 692 15.29 -1.52 -18.93
CA GLN A 692 13.99 -2.02 -19.34
C GLN A 692 13.85 -1.97 -20.86
N TYR A 693 12.99 -2.84 -21.35
CA TYR A 693 12.41 -2.68 -22.67
C TYR A 693 10.90 -2.65 -22.55
N SER A 694 10.25 -1.96 -23.47
CA SER A 694 8.81 -1.98 -23.62
C SER A 694 8.42 -2.01 -25.09
N TYR A 695 7.34 -2.70 -25.37
CA TYR A 695 6.75 -2.71 -26.70
C TYR A 695 5.24 -2.62 -26.63
N ARG A 696 4.66 -2.02 -27.66
CA ARG A 696 3.22 -1.89 -27.84
C ARG A 696 2.85 -2.26 -29.26
N PHE A 697 1.84 -3.07 -29.42
CA PHE A 697 1.17 -3.29 -30.69
C PHE A 697 -0.20 -2.66 -30.66
N PHE A 698 -0.59 -2.05 -31.76
CA PHE A 698 -1.89 -1.40 -31.91
C PHE A 698 -2.51 -1.79 -33.24
N ILE A 699 -3.83 -1.98 -33.22
CA ILE A 699 -4.67 -2.13 -34.41
C ILE A 699 -5.93 -1.31 -34.23
N GLY A 700 -6.33 -0.61 -35.29
CA GLY A 700 -7.56 0.19 -35.33
C GLY A 700 -8.25 0.11 -36.66
N ILE A 701 -9.57 0.11 -36.63
CA ILE A 701 -10.47 0.13 -37.78
C ILE A 701 -11.54 1.19 -37.54
N LEU A 702 -11.77 2.05 -38.52
CA LEU A 702 -12.74 3.12 -38.48
C LEU A 702 -13.69 3.03 -39.68
N SER A 703 -14.99 3.15 -39.42
CA SER A 703 -16.02 3.45 -40.38
C SER A 703 -16.62 4.81 -40.05
N ASP A 704 -16.35 5.81 -40.84
CA ASP A 704 -16.94 7.17 -40.76
C ASP A 704 -17.77 7.40 -42.01
N LEU A 705 -19.09 7.57 -41.83
CA LEU A 705 -20.04 7.77 -42.93
C LEU A 705 -19.91 9.14 -43.59
N ASN A 706 -19.56 10.14 -42.78
CA ASN A 706 -19.50 11.53 -43.24
C ASN A 706 -18.12 11.96 -43.74
N ASN A 707 -17.10 11.12 -43.54
CA ASN A 707 -15.69 11.45 -43.84
C ASN A 707 -15.25 12.79 -43.24
N SER A 708 -15.73 13.11 -42.06
CA SER A 708 -15.50 14.39 -41.39
C SER A 708 -14.03 14.62 -41.01
N GLY A 709 -13.25 13.52 -40.88
CA GLY A 709 -11.89 13.56 -40.33
C GLY A 709 -11.83 13.73 -38.80
N ASN A 710 -12.97 14.04 -38.17
CA ASN A 710 -13.05 14.34 -36.75
C ASN A 710 -12.74 13.10 -35.88
N PHE A 711 -13.02 11.89 -36.37
CA PHE A 711 -12.90 10.65 -35.59
C PHE A 711 -11.68 9.81 -35.98
N ASP A 712 -10.84 10.32 -36.90
CA ASP A 712 -9.67 9.61 -37.39
C ASP A 712 -8.75 9.15 -36.27
N PHE A 713 -7.99 8.06 -36.52
CA PHE A 713 -6.92 7.68 -35.61
C PHE A 713 -5.77 8.68 -35.67
N GLY A 714 -5.34 9.18 -34.53
CA GLY A 714 -4.14 10.01 -34.45
C GLY A 714 -2.87 9.18 -34.60
N ILE A 715 -1.98 9.57 -35.48
CA ILE A 715 -0.71 8.88 -35.75
C ILE A 715 0.34 9.32 -34.74
N SER A 716 0.69 10.61 -34.79
CA SER A 716 1.71 11.22 -33.93
C SER A 716 1.11 12.19 -32.88
N MET A 717 -0.07 12.69 -33.15
CA MET A 717 -0.85 13.52 -32.22
C MET A 717 -2.19 12.85 -31.94
N VAL A 718 -2.69 13.02 -30.74
CA VAL A 718 -4.04 12.53 -30.38
C VAL A 718 -5.09 13.33 -31.12
N ASN A 719 -6.04 12.64 -31.72
CA ASN A 719 -7.26 13.25 -32.23
C ASN A 719 -8.32 13.21 -31.12
N ASP A 720 -8.38 14.28 -30.31
CA ASP A 720 -9.18 14.31 -29.08
C ASP A 720 -10.57 14.92 -29.28
N TYR A 721 -11.35 14.35 -30.21
CA TYR A 721 -12.72 14.75 -30.47
C TYR A 721 -13.67 14.62 -29.27
N SER A 722 -13.31 13.82 -28.26
CA SER A 722 -14.09 13.64 -27.03
C SER A 722 -13.66 14.57 -25.90
N PHE A 723 -12.71 15.44 -26.09
CA PHE A 723 -12.13 16.33 -25.08
C PHE A 723 -11.69 15.60 -23.81
N LYS A 724 -11.06 14.45 -23.98
CA LYS A 724 -10.71 13.53 -22.89
C LYS A 724 -9.33 13.82 -22.29
N TYR A 725 -8.43 14.40 -23.07
CA TYR A 725 -7.04 14.62 -22.68
C TYR A 725 -6.80 16.06 -22.21
N ASN A 726 -5.93 16.20 -21.21
CA ASN A 726 -5.47 17.50 -20.73
C ASN A 726 -4.37 18.04 -21.65
N LEU A 727 -4.76 18.63 -22.75
CA LEU A 727 -3.85 19.27 -23.70
C LEU A 727 -3.60 20.73 -23.31
N LEU A 728 -2.34 21.13 -23.26
CA LEU A 728 -1.94 22.50 -22.97
C LEU A 728 -2.34 23.44 -24.11
N GLY A 729 -2.22 22.97 -25.34
CA GLY A 729 -2.61 23.71 -26.54
C GLY A 729 -3.36 22.81 -27.52
N ARG A 730 -4.64 22.57 -27.27
CA ARG A 730 -5.46 21.61 -28.00
C ARG A 730 -5.54 21.84 -29.49
N SER A 731 -5.71 23.10 -29.90
CA SER A 731 -5.85 23.52 -31.29
C SER A 731 -4.57 24.11 -31.87
N GLU A 732 -3.47 24.12 -31.12
CA GLU A 732 -2.19 24.65 -31.55
C GLU A 732 -1.50 23.69 -32.51
N THR A 733 -1.15 24.18 -33.70
CA THR A 733 -0.45 23.42 -34.73
C THR A 733 1.05 23.74 -34.79
N SER A 734 1.49 24.75 -34.06
CA SER A 734 2.88 25.23 -34.00
C SER A 734 3.22 25.79 -32.62
N GLY A 735 4.50 25.99 -32.35
CA GLY A 735 5.00 26.50 -31.08
C GLY A 735 5.06 25.48 -29.97
N PHE A 736 5.48 25.91 -28.78
CA PHE A 736 5.79 25.04 -27.65
C PHE A 736 4.64 24.10 -27.22
N PHE A 737 3.42 24.60 -27.21
CA PHE A 737 2.28 23.82 -26.78
C PHE A 737 1.90 22.69 -27.73
N SER A 738 2.17 22.84 -29.03
CA SER A 738 1.99 21.79 -30.03
C SER A 738 2.99 20.64 -29.89
N GLN A 739 4.10 20.87 -29.20
CA GLN A 739 5.13 19.87 -28.94
C GLN A 739 4.78 18.88 -27.79
N GLN A 740 3.68 19.16 -27.07
CA GLN A 740 3.22 18.21 -26.05
C GLN A 740 2.89 16.86 -26.69
N TYR A 741 3.52 15.80 -26.17
CA TYR A 741 3.27 14.44 -26.60
C TYR A 741 2.33 13.74 -25.61
N ILE A 742 1.20 13.34 -26.10
CA ILE A 742 0.32 12.36 -25.47
C ILE A 742 0.29 11.14 -26.38
N LEU A 743 0.37 9.95 -25.82
CA LEU A 743 0.40 8.71 -26.61
C LEU A 743 -0.85 8.60 -27.49
N ALA A 744 -0.69 8.94 -28.76
CA ALA A 744 -1.70 8.76 -29.79
C ALA A 744 -1.93 7.27 -30.07
N GLU A 745 -2.97 6.97 -30.85
CA GLU A 745 -3.25 5.59 -31.25
C GLU A 745 -2.05 4.99 -32.02
N GLY A 746 -1.43 5.74 -32.95
CA GLY A 746 -0.22 5.30 -33.66
C GLY A 746 1.03 5.23 -32.82
N GLY A 747 1.18 6.17 -31.89
CA GLY A 747 2.27 6.22 -30.93
C GLY A 747 3.60 6.76 -31.48
N PHE A 748 3.59 7.38 -32.67
CA PHE A 748 4.78 7.97 -33.29
C PHE A 748 5.19 9.26 -32.59
N LYS A 749 6.49 9.50 -32.47
CA LYS A 749 7.04 10.69 -31.82
C LYS A 749 7.40 11.78 -32.81
N SER A 750 7.74 11.43 -34.07
CA SER A 750 7.95 12.42 -35.15
C SER A 750 6.64 12.97 -35.66
N PHE A 751 6.64 14.24 -36.09
CA PHE A 751 5.51 14.86 -36.78
C PHE A 751 5.45 14.31 -38.21
N ILE A 752 4.62 13.33 -38.44
CA ILE A 752 4.45 12.72 -39.76
C ILE A 752 3.42 13.52 -40.55
N PRO A 753 3.65 13.81 -41.86
CA PRO A 753 2.75 14.65 -42.68
C PRO A 753 1.33 14.12 -42.79
N THR A 754 1.16 12.79 -42.80
CA THR A 754 -0.15 12.15 -42.66
C THR A 754 -0.46 12.07 -41.19
N GLN A 755 -1.18 13.04 -40.66
CA GLN A 755 -1.42 13.14 -39.21
C GLN A 755 -2.45 12.12 -38.70
N THR A 756 -3.33 11.64 -39.58
CA THR A 756 -4.45 10.76 -39.18
C THR A 756 -4.64 9.60 -40.14
N ALA A 757 -5.32 8.56 -39.65
CA ALA A 757 -5.76 7.42 -40.45
C ALA A 757 -7.29 7.25 -40.31
N ASN A 758 -8.00 7.26 -41.46
CA ASN A 758 -9.48 7.26 -41.47
C ASN A 758 -10.14 5.95 -41.94
N GLN A 759 -9.34 4.89 -42.17
CA GLN A 759 -9.89 3.54 -42.42
C GLN A 759 -9.34 2.53 -41.44
N TRP A 760 -8.02 2.31 -41.47
CA TRP A 760 -7.39 1.40 -40.52
C TRP A 760 -5.93 1.79 -40.29
N MET A 761 -5.43 1.39 -39.16
CA MET A 761 -4.05 1.59 -38.77
C MET A 761 -3.54 0.39 -37.97
N VAL A 762 -2.29 0.00 -38.23
CA VAL A 762 -1.52 -0.92 -37.37
C VAL A 762 -0.21 -0.24 -37.03
N SER A 763 0.23 -0.36 -35.78
CA SER A 763 1.54 0.14 -35.37
C SER A 763 2.19 -0.75 -34.32
N ALA A 764 3.53 -0.69 -34.31
CA ALA A 764 4.36 -1.28 -33.27
C ALA A 764 5.34 -0.20 -32.76
N ASN A 765 5.39 -0.05 -31.44
CA ASN A 765 6.25 0.90 -30.78
C ASN A 765 7.19 0.14 -29.86
N PHE A 766 8.47 0.45 -29.92
CA PHE A 766 9.50 -0.18 -29.11
C PHE A 766 10.33 0.87 -28.38
N ASN A 767 10.64 0.66 -27.11
CA ASN A 767 11.57 1.46 -26.32
C ASN A 767 12.52 0.54 -25.55
N THR A 768 13.76 0.98 -25.40
CA THR A 768 14.74 0.28 -24.59
C THR A 768 15.69 1.26 -23.90
N THR A 769 16.03 0.97 -22.64
CA THR A 769 16.99 1.78 -21.90
C THR A 769 18.40 1.53 -22.40
N LEU A 770 19.11 2.58 -22.78
CA LEU A 770 20.53 2.56 -23.12
C LEU A 770 21.37 2.78 -21.86
N TRP A 771 21.10 3.85 -21.13
CA TRP A 771 21.85 4.23 -19.95
C TRP A 771 21.01 5.12 -19.01
N ARG A 772 20.83 4.72 -17.74
CA ARG A 772 20.03 5.46 -16.75
C ARG A 772 18.64 5.87 -17.28
N SER A 773 18.41 7.18 -17.48
CA SER A 773 17.16 7.75 -17.99
C SER A 773 17.14 7.89 -19.51
N LEU A 774 18.25 7.58 -20.19
CA LEU A 774 18.35 7.66 -21.65
C LEU A 774 17.81 6.37 -22.27
N GLU A 775 16.83 6.50 -23.14
CA GLU A 775 16.21 5.40 -23.88
C GLU A 775 16.29 5.64 -25.38
N ALA A 776 16.38 4.57 -26.14
CA ALA A 776 16.16 4.58 -27.58
C ALA A 776 14.74 4.10 -27.88
N TYR A 777 14.10 4.72 -28.86
CA TYR A 777 12.81 4.26 -29.35
C TYR A 777 12.80 4.05 -30.84
N SER A 778 11.89 3.18 -31.29
CA SER A 778 11.61 2.97 -32.70
C SER A 778 10.14 2.61 -32.88
N ASP A 779 9.48 3.28 -33.81
CA ASP A 779 8.07 3.09 -34.11
C ASP A 779 7.91 2.75 -35.60
N ILE A 780 7.08 1.76 -35.87
CA ILE A 780 6.74 1.37 -37.25
C ILE A 780 5.24 1.20 -37.38
N GLY A 781 4.70 1.46 -38.54
CA GLY A 781 3.28 1.26 -38.76
C GLY A 781 2.87 1.34 -40.23
N MET A 782 1.64 0.95 -40.45
CA MET A 782 0.98 1.03 -41.74
C MET A 782 -0.39 1.66 -41.56
N VAL A 783 -0.69 2.62 -42.37
CA VAL A 783 -1.95 3.37 -42.32
C VAL A 783 -2.66 3.35 -43.69
N LYS A 784 -3.98 3.42 -43.63
CA LYS A 784 -4.83 3.46 -44.80
C LYS A 784 -5.89 4.54 -44.64
N ASN A 785 -5.91 5.45 -45.57
CA ASN A 785 -6.98 6.43 -45.72
C ASN A 785 -7.85 6.09 -46.92
N LYS A 786 -9.11 6.52 -46.89
CA LYS A 786 -10.04 6.38 -48.01
C LYS A 786 -9.43 7.07 -49.27
N MET A 787 -9.62 6.46 -50.40
CA MET A 787 -9.13 6.94 -51.70
C MET A 787 -7.60 7.09 -51.81
N GLN A 788 -6.80 6.66 -50.83
CA GLN A 788 -5.34 6.73 -50.86
C GLN A 788 -4.73 5.31 -50.83
N LYS A 789 -3.50 5.16 -51.32
CA LYS A 789 -2.74 3.94 -51.17
C LYS A 789 -2.33 3.77 -49.72
N LYS A 790 -2.16 2.53 -49.26
CA LYS A 790 -1.58 2.24 -47.94
C LYS A 790 -0.16 2.83 -47.86
N ARG A 791 0.16 3.42 -46.71
CA ARG A 791 1.48 4.01 -46.45
C ARG A 791 2.15 3.32 -45.29
N PHE A 792 3.40 3.01 -45.46
CA PHE A 792 4.31 2.57 -44.40
C PHE A 792 4.96 3.80 -43.79
N ILE A 793 4.98 3.86 -42.47
CA ILE A 793 5.52 4.96 -41.68
C ILE A 793 6.43 4.41 -40.60
N TYR A 794 7.48 5.13 -40.29
CA TYR A 794 8.40 4.76 -39.21
C TYR A 794 9.04 6.02 -38.63
N ASP A 795 9.48 5.93 -37.36
CA ASP A 795 10.39 6.87 -36.75
C ASP A 795 11.31 6.19 -35.75
N THR A 796 12.42 6.83 -35.43
CA THR A 796 13.33 6.41 -34.40
C THR A 796 14.04 7.61 -33.79
N GLY A 797 14.44 7.49 -32.53
CA GLY A 797 15.10 8.55 -31.83
C GLY A 797 15.52 8.18 -30.42
N LEU A 798 15.91 9.20 -29.69
CA LEU A 798 16.28 9.09 -28.30
C LEU A 798 15.22 9.77 -27.43
N SER A 799 15.08 9.29 -26.20
CA SER A 799 14.26 9.96 -25.20
C SER A 799 14.98 10.01 -23.85
N ILE A 800 14.75 11.09 -23.12
CA ILE A 800 15.17 11.24 -21.73
C ILE A 800 13.93 11.09 -20.85
N ASN A 801 13.85 9.99 -20.13
CA ASN A 801 12.74 9.65 -19.25
C ASN A 801 13.07 10.05 -17.82
N LEU A 802 12.70 11.26 -17.42
CA LEU A 802 13.04 11.82 -16.11
C LEU A 802 12.20 11.22 -14.99
N ILE A 803 10.89 11.12 -15.22
CA ILE A 803 9.94 10.46 -14.31
C ILE A 803 9.08 9.56 -15.18
N GLN A 804 9.23 8.25 -14.96
CA GLN A 804 8.57 7.23 -15.76
C GLN A 804 7.05 7.48 -15.87
N ASP A 805 6.58 7.55 -17.11
CA ASP A 805 5.18 7.80 -17.50
C ASP A 805 4.63 9.20 -17.15
N TYR A 806 5.43 10.13 -16.59
CA TYR A 806 5.01 11.47 -16.20
C TYR A 806 5.78 12.59 -16.90
N LEU A 807 7.09 12.45 -16.99
CA LEU A 807 7.95 13.49 -17.58
C LEU A 807 9.00 12.85 -18.46
N ALA A 808 8.89 13.05 -19.77
CA ALA A 808 9.85 12.58 -20.76
C ALA A 808 10.04 13.63 -21.86
N ILE A 809 11.23 13.63 -22.48
CA ILE A 809 11.56 14.46 -23.63
C ILE A 809 12.00 13.51 -24.75
N TYR A 810 11.49 13.73 -25.95
CA TYR A 810 11.74 12.91 -27.12
C TYR A 810 12.50 13.72 -28.18
N PHE A 811 13.55 13.13 -28.69
CA PHE A 811 14.42 13.67 -29.73
C PHE A 811 14.33 12.80 -30.99
N PRO A 812 13.45 13.08 -31.92
CA PRO A 812 13.37 12.34 -33.19
C PRO A 812 14.68 12.47 -33.97
N LEU A 813 15.23 11.35 -34.42
CA LEU A 813 16.50 11.37 -35.22
C LEU A 813 16.25 11.09 -36.69
N TYR A 814 15.50 10.02 -36.98
CA TYR A 814 15.23 9.58 -38.34
C TYR A 814 13.79 9.08 -38.45
N SER A 815 13.11 9.49 -39.52
CA SER A 815 11.73 9.12 -39.77
C SER A 815 11.44 8.89 -41.25
N SER A 816 10.18 8.66 -41.58
CA SER A 816 9.69 8.61 -42.96
C SER A 816 9.95 9.91 -43.75
N LEU A 817 10.40 10.97 -43.08
CA LEU A 817 10.83 12.25 -43.69
C LEU A 817 12.35 12.34 -43.93
N GLY A 818 13.12 11.33 -43.52
CA GLY A 818 14.56 11.34 -43.52
C GLY A 818 15.17 11.73 -42.18
N TRP A 819 16.37 12.32 -42.21
CA TRP A 819 17.06 12.77 -41.02
C TRP A 819 16.38 14.01 -40.44
N GLU A 820 15.80 13.87 -39.22
CA GLU A 820 15.08 14.97 -38.59
C GLU A 820 16.00 16.03 -37.98
N ILE A 821 17.22 15.63 -37.59
CA ILE A 821 18.23 16.50 -37.00
C ILE A 821 18.82 17.51 -38.01
N ASP A 822 18.71 17.22 -39.27
CA ASP A 822 19.23 18.10 -40.35
C ASP A 822 18.29 19.28 -40.63
N ASP A 823 17.09 19.30 -40.05
CA ASP A 823 16.14 20.37 -40.21
C ASP A 823 16.56 21.61 -39.40
N LYS A 824 16.57 22.77 -40.04
CA LYS A 824 16.85 24.06 -39.36
C LYS A 824 15.89 24.34 -38.20
N ALA A 825 14.69 23.79 -38.23
CA ALA A 825 13.67 23.94 -37.21
C ALA A 825 13.63 22.73 -36.25
N TYR A 826 14.71 22.00 -36.08
CA TYR A 826 14.75 20.79 -35.25
C TYR A 826 14.19 20.99 -33.85
N SER A 827 14.41 22.16 -33.23
CA SER A 827 13.85 22.47 -31.89
C SER A 827 12.33 22.37 -31.83
N SER A 828 11.63 22.62 -32.91
CA SER A 828 10.17 22.46 -32.98
C SER A 828 9.71 21.01 -33.12
N LYS A 829 10.62 20.09 -33.44
CA LYS A 829 10.36 18.66 -33.56
C LYS A 829 10.58 17.90 -32.26
N ILE A 830 11.29 18.51 -31.30
CA ILE A 830 11.45 17.94 -29.95
C ILE A 830 10.10 17.93 -29.27
N ARG A 831 9.73 16.80 -28.68
CA ARG A 831 8.44 16.67 -28.02
C ARG A 831 8.64 16.34 -26.53
N PHE A 832 7.65 16.69 -25.73
CA PHE A 832 7.68 16.41 -24.29
C PHE A 832 6.35 15.82 -23.81
N THR A 833 6.44 14.89 -22.90
CA THR A 833 5.30 14.44 -22.10
C THR A 833 5.33 15.14 -20.76
N LEU A 834 4.22 15.78 -20.41
CA LEU A 834 3.99 16.34 -19.10
C LEU A 834 2.61 15.89 -18.61
N SER A 835 2.59 14.98 -17.66
CA SER A 835 1.37 14.38 -17.10
C SER A 835 1.27 14.65 -15.60
N VAL A 836 1.43 15.92 -15.21
CA VAL A 836 1.46 16.28 -13.79
C VAL A 836 0.16 16.97 -13.40
N GLN A 837 -0.70 16.25 -12.69
CA GLN A 837 -1.73 16.88 -11.85
C GLN A 837 -1.15 17.14 -10.47
N ALA A 838 -1.50 18.26 -9.84
CA ALA A 838 -1.03 18.60 -8.48
C ALA A 838 -1.38 17.51 -7.45
N SER A 839 -2.50 16.81 -7.64
CA SER A 839 -2.89 15.62 -6.86
C SER A 839 -1.92 14.45 -6.99
N ASP A 840 -1.31 14.26 -8.16
CA ASP A 840 -0.38 13.15 -8.40
C ASP A 840 0.97 13.42 -7.78
N LEU A 841 1.44 14.67 -7.79
CA LEU A 841 2.63 15.10 -7.06
C LEU A 841 2.47 14.88 -5.55
N LEU A 842 1.35 15.31 -4.97
CA LEU A 842 1.04 15.06 -3.55
C LEU A 842 1.02 13.55 -3.25
N SER A 843 0.47 12.73 -4.13
CA SER A 843 0.45 11.29 -3.97
C SER A 843 1.84 10.65 -4.03
N LEU A 844 2.76 11.19 -4.82
CA LEU A 844 4.16 10.74 -4.85
C LEU A 844 4.86 11.00 -3.51
N PHE A 845 4.61 12.13 -2.87
CA PHE A 845 5.18 12.47 -1.57
C PHE A 845 4.49 11.73 -0.42
N THR A 846 3.20 11.44 -0.50
CA THR A 846 2.45 10.77 0.57
C THR A 846 2.47 9.24 0.49
N ARG A 847 2.99 8.64 -0.58
CA ARG A 847 3.13 7.18 -0.74
C ARG A 847 3.90 6.48 0.38
N SER A 848 4.81 7.17 1.03
CA SER A 848 5.59 6.65 2.15
C SER A 848 4.86 6.71 3.50
N TRP A 849 3.70 7.35 3.58
CA TRP A 849 2.98 7.57 4.84
C TRP A 849 2.05 6.40 5.22
N PHE A 850 1.77 5.49 4.27
CA PHE A 850 0.85 4.35 4.44
C PHE A 850 1.47 3.00 4.09
#